data_ee01557f92fd8cfeb0b2bffc89bfe337
#
_entry.id   ee01557f92fd8cfeb0b2bffc89bfe337
#
_cell.length_a   1.000
_cell.length_b   1.000
_cell.length_c   1.000
_cell.angle_alpha   90.00
_cell.angle_beta   90.00
_cell.angle_gamma   90.00
#
_symmetry.space_group_name_H-M   'P 1'
#
loop_
_entity.id
_entity.type
_entity.pdbx_description
1 polymer ?
#
loop_
_entity_poly.entity_id
_entity_poly.type
_entity_poly.pdbx_seq_one_letter_code
_entity_poly.pdbx_strand_id
1 'polypeptide(L)'
;MGGNDAATLEGLLLPGTPADVRARYLSLAERARTADFGPLEEDVVVLDTETTGLSFKDCELIEISAVRMSGGEVVERFETFVDPGVPIPKEIERLTGIRSIDVAGAPDARTAVAALADFVAGSPVLAHNATFDRTFVEAVPGGAAVSDTWIDTLALSRIALPMLSTHRLADMAAAFGCAAVTHRSSDDVDALCGMWRILLLALSDLPKALLARLAGMHPEVDWPFRPVFSYLSGAGSAEVDARPFSLRERRTELLRGLTGEPRSDAAELERRVAPSVEEVEREFAPGGVVSRMYEHMERRPEQVAMAREVAEALATGTHRAIEAGTGVGKSVAYLLPEVLYARRNHVSVGVATKTNALTDQLVSHELPALAEALGGDLTYTSLKGYDHYPCLRRLDRAAEEPLPLAEVPHDGRSDNAVGCDMLTAIAVTYAFSCQAPEGDLDALGIRWRYVPRSMLTVTSGECLRGRCPYFSGTCLLHGARRRANCSDVVVTNHSLLLCDVEAEGRILPPVRDWVVDEAHAFEAEARRQWAVEVSGADARTAFERIGGTQTGALHAAMVDAMALEGSTLMVGLLTKAAAAASRAQVAVAGLFSAVHELGSLARGDGGYDTVTLWLDATARASAEWAEVRDAAAGAEDALDETVRALADASSAMEAQAPQQAADLADHTRELRDLLAGIRLICEGTDESYVYSAQLARSRKRMASERLVAEKLDVGAEVASRWLPEMESVVFTSATIAVGDDFSHFDRAVGLADLPEGSHRDVRLDSSFDYDAHMSVVVAGDLPAPNERGYLEALEELLFDVHVAMGGSVLTLFTNRRDMERVYESLRPRLAAQGLEVACQERGSSPRRLRTRFMAEKTLSLMALRSFWEGFDATGDTLRCVVIPKLPFASPTDPLVREREAREDRAWWRYSLPEAVLSVKQAAGRLIRSATDTGVLVLADSRVATKRYGSLFVKSLPSRSVSRLEAANVGRYLRIWRAGHE
;
A
#
# COMPACT_ATOMS: atom_id res chain seq x y z
N MET A 1 -13.15 -26.88 -7.76
CA MET A 1 -13.43 -27.64 -6.51
C MET A 1 -12.17 -27.51 -5.68
N GLY A 2 -12.00 -26.42 -4.96
CA GLY A 2 -10.93 -26.25 -3.99
C GLY A 2 -11.41 -26.82 -2.67
N GLY A 3 -10.72 -27.81 -2.15
CA GLY A 3 -10.92 -28.25 -0.78
C GLY A 3 -10.67 -27.06 0.14
N ASN A 4 -11.58 -26.85 1.08
CA ASN A 4 -11.42 -25.94 2.20
C ASN A 4 -10.35 -26.57 3.09
N ASP A 5 -9.06 -26.31 2.84
CA ASP A 5 -8.04 -26.57 3.83
C ASP A 5 -8.34 -25.64 5.00
N ALA A 6 -8.84 -26.22 6.10
CA ALA A 6 -9.12 -25.50 7.32
C ALA A 6 -7.83 -24.77 7.72
N ALA A 7 -7.91 -23.45 7.90
CA ALA A 7 -6.77 -22.63 8.26
C ALA A 7 -6.13 -23.22 9.55
N THR A 8 -4.90 -23.66 9.44
CA THR A 8 -4.15 -24.12 10.61
C THR A 8 -3.53 -22.93 11.30
N LEU A 9 -3.43 -22.96 12.62
CA LEU A 9 -2.85 -21.85 13.38
C LEU A 9 -1.42 -21.52 12.91
N GLU A 10 -0.65 -22.53 12.54
CA GLU A 10 0.69 -22.36 11.99
C GLU A 10 0.70 -21.57 10.67
N GLY A 11 -0.28 -21.83 9.80
CA GLY A 11 -0.43 -21.09 8.54
C GLY A 11 -0.90 -19.65 8.72
N LEU A 12 -1.44 -19.30 9.88
CA LEU A 12 -1.87 -17.93 10.19
C LEU A 12 -0.78 -17.10 10.88
N LEU A 13 0.32 -17.69 11.35
CA LEU A 13 1.37 -16.95 12.02
C LEU A 13 2.15 -16.08 11.03
N LEU A 14 2.45 -14.85 11.44
CA LEU A 14 3.33 -13.97 10.67
C LEU A 14 4.74 -14.58 10.55
N PRO A 15 5.40 -14.43 9.41
CA PRO A 15 6.80 -14.82 9.24
C PRO A 15 7.69 -14.20 10.33
N GLY A 16 8.66 -14.95 10.83
CA GLY A 16 9.55 -14.47 11.88
C GLY A 16 8.95 -14.47 13.29
N THR A 17 7.76 -15.06 13.51
CA THR A 17 7.18 -15.23 14.85
C THR A 17 8.12 -16.06 15.73
N PRO A 18 8.56 -15.56 16.90
CA PRO A 18 9.46 -16.29 17.80
C PRO A 18 8.90 -17.64 18.25
N ALA A 19 9.79 -18.61 18.48
CA ALA A 19 9.39 -19.97 18.86
C ALA A 19 8.60 -20.03 20.17
N ASP A 20 8.92 -19.17 21.14
CA ASP A 20 8.20 -19.06 22.41
C ASP A 20 6.80 -18.45 22.23
N VAL A 21 6.66 -17.45 21.37
CA VAL A 21 5.35 -16.87 21.00
C VAL A 21 4.51 -17.89 20.24
N ARG A 22 5.11 -18.59 19.28
CA ARG A 22 4.47 -19.69 18.54
C ARG A 22 3.95 -20.78 19.46
N ALA A 23 4.81 -21.30 20.37
CA ALA A 23 4.42 -22.33 21.34
C ALA A 23 3.29 -21.85 22.26
N ARG A 24 3.34 -20.60 22.70
CA ARG A 24 2.29 -19.98 23.50
C ARG A 24 0.95 -19.94 22.74
N TYR A 25 0.93 -19.47 21.50
CA TYR A 25 -0.29 -19.42 20.68
C TYR A 25 -0.88 -20.80 20.44
N LEU A 26 -0.06 -21.80 20.12
CA LEU A 26 -0.50 -23.19 19.93
C LEU A 26 -1.14 -23.80 21.19
N SER A 27 -0.79 -23.35 22.38
CA SER A 27 -1.33 -23.84 23.66
C SER A 27 -2.61 -23.10 24.11
N LEU A 28 -2.99 -21.97 23.47
CA LEU A 28 -4.07 -21.12 23.98
C LEU A 28 -5.41 -21.84 24.07
N ALA A 29 -5.81 -22.57 23.03
CA ALA A 29 -7.11 -23.25 23.00
C ALA A 29 -7.27 -24.30 24.12
N GLU A 30 -6.21 -25.04 24.43
CA GLU A 30 -6.21 -26.02 25.53
C GLU A 30 -6.26 -25.33 26.89
N ARG A 31 -5.40 -24.32 27.09
CA ARG A 31 -5.32 -23.56 28.35
C ARG A 31 -6.59 -22.78 28.65
N ALA A 32 -7.24 -22.23 27.61
CA ALA A 32 -8.48 -21.46 27.77
C ALA A 32 -9.65 -22.29 28.32
N ARG A 33 -9.66 -23.62 28.13
CA ARG A 33 -10.74 -24.49 28.63
C ARG A 33 -10.82 -24.54 30.17
N THR A 34 -9.73 -24.33 30.85
CA THR A 34 -9.62 -24.42 32.32
C THR A 34 -9.35 -23.07 32.98
N ALA A 35 -9.18 -22.00 32.20
CA ALA A 35 -8.94 -20.66 32.71
C ALA A 35 -10.23 -20.08 33.31
N ASP A 36 -10.08 -19.26 34.33
CA ASP A 36 -11.15 -18.51 34.99
C ASP A 36 -10.83 -17.01 34.87
N PHE A 37 -11.76 -16.27 34.28
CA PHE A 37 -11.63 -14.82 34.06
C PHE A 37 -12.62 -14.02 34.88
N GLY A 38 -13.30 -14.66 35.88
CA GLY A 38 -14.18 -14.01 36.84
C GLY A 38 -15.19 -13.05 36.17
N PRO A 39 -15.23 -11.77 36.62
CA PRO A 39 -16.22 -10.79 36.11
C PRO A 39 -16.24 -10.57 34.61
N LEU A 40 -15.18 -10.92 33.87
CA LEU A 40 -15.13 -10.76 32.41
C LEU A 40 -15.94 -11.86 31.67
N GLU A 41 -16.38 -12.90 32.39
CA GLU A 41 -17.25 -13.96 31.89
C GLU A 41 -18.63 -13.98 32.57
N GLU A 42 -18.90 -13.00 33.47
CA GLU A 42 -20.16 -12.86 34.17
C GLU A 42 -21.05 -11.85 33.44
N ASP A 43 -22.28 -12.24 33.12
CA ASP A 43 -23.31 -11.38 32.54
C ASP A 43 -22.86 -10.60 31.27
N VAL A 44 -22.25 -11.32 30.33
CA VAL A 44 -21.80 -10.77 29.04
C VAL A 44 -22.67 -11.34 27.92
N VAL A 45 -23.11 -10.49 27.00
CA VAL A 45 -23.91 -10.91 25.85
C VAL A 45 -23.05 -10.92 24.59
N VAL A 46 -22.98 -12.06 23.93
CA VAL A 46 -22.34 -12.21 22.60
C VAL A 46 -23.42 -12.06 21.54
N LEU A 47 -23.19 -11.22 20.54
CA LEU A 47 -24.18 -10.86 19.53
C LEU A 47 -23.57 -10.90 18.13
N ASP A 48 -24.40 -11.33 17.16
CA ASP A 48 -24.12 -11.25 15.73
C ASP A 48 -25.42 -10.98 14.97
N THR A 49 -25.29 -10.25 13.84
CA THR A 49 -26.44 -9.86 13.00
C THR A 49 -26.20 -10.14 11.53
N GLU A 50 -27.21 -10.66 10.85
CA GLU A 50 -27.25 -10.77 9.40
C GLU A 50 -28.14 -9.69 8.78
N THR A 51 -27.74 -9.20 7.59
CA THR A 51 -28.37 -8.05 6.95
C THR A 51 -28.55 -8.26 5.45
N THR A 52 -29.37 -7.45 4.80
CA THR A 52 -29.54 -7.47 3.33
C THR A 52 -28.34 -6.90 2.57
N GLY A 53 -27.31 -6.38 3.29
CA GLY A 53 -26.08 -5.83 2.70
C GLY A 53 -25.28 -4.98 3.70
N LEU A 54 -24.28 -4.25 3.22
CA LEU A 54 -23.29 -3.62 4.08
C LEU A 54 -23.60 -2.19 4.53
N SER A 55 -24.63 -1.54 3.96
CA SER A 55 -24.93 -0.12 4.22
C SER A 55 -26.21 0.00 5.06
N PHE A 56 -26.08 0.41 6.31
CA PHE A 56 -27.23 0.64 7.20
C PHE A 56 -28.22 1.71 6.68
N LYS A 57 -27.87 2.51 5.67
CA LYS A 57 -28.75 3.49 5.05
C LYS A 57 -29.70 2.89 4.01
N ASP A 58 -29.27 1.78 3.40
CA ASP A 58 -29.94 1.18 2.23
C ASP A 58 -30.25 -0.30 2.45
N CYS A 59 -29.85 -0.87 3.59
CA CYS A 59 -29.97 -2.29 3.91
C CYS A 59 -30.60 -2.49 5.29
N GLU A 60 -31.24 -3.65 5.47
CA GLU A 60 -32.06 -3.98 6.64
C GLU A 60 -31.53 -5.24 7.35
N LEU A 61 -31.89 -5.39 8.65
CA LEU A 61 -31.63 -6.59 9.42
C LEU A 61 -32.48 -7.77 8.90
N ILE A 62 -31.94 -8.99 8.89
CA ILE A 62 -32.65 -10.23 8.51
C ILE A 62 -32.56 -11.33 9.57
N GLU A 63 -31.53 -11.33 10.42
CA GLU A 63 -31.39 -12.25 11.55
C GLU A 63 -30.62 -11.53 12.69
N ILE A 64 -31.03 -11.82 13.93
CA ILE A 64 -30.33 -11.40 15.15
C ILE A 64 -30.17 -12.61 16.04
N SER A 65 -28.92 -12.93 16.42
CA SER A 65 -28.65 -13.97 17.41
C SER A 65 -27.81 -13.38 18.54
N ALA A 66 -28.19 -13.71 19.76
CA ALA A 66 -27.44 -13.32 20.94
C ALA A 66 -27.44 -14.43 22.00
N VAL A 67 -26.36 -14.57 22.74
CA VAL A 67 -26.29 -15.47 23.89
C VAL A 67 -25.78 -14.74 25.11
N ARG A 68 -26.31 -15.04 26.27
CA ARG A 68 -25.81 -14.59 27.56
C ARG A 68 -24.86 -15.62 28.10
N MET A 69 -23.67 -15.16 28.50
CA MET A 69 -22.65 -15.97 29.16
C MET A 69 -22.60 -15.65 30.66
N SER A 70 -22.47 -16.69 31.48
CA SER A 70 -22.15 -16.56 32.91
C SER A 70 -21.22 -17.69 33.33
N GLY A 71 -20.11 -17.36 34.00
CA GLY A 71 -19.09 -18.33 34.39
C GLY A 71 -18.43 -19.06 33.21
N GLY A 72 -18.40 -18.42 32.04
CA GLY A 72 -17.85 -19.01 30.80
C GLY A 72 -18.76 -19.98 30.06
N GLU A 73 -19.99 -20.17 30.55
CA GLU A 73 -20.99 -21.04 29.92
C GLU A 73 -22.15 -20.21 29.36
N VAL A 74 -22.77 -20.70 28.29
CA VAL A 74 -23.99 -20.10 27.72
C VAL A 74 -25.17 -20.46 28.61
N VAL A 75 -25.79 -19.46 29.22
CA VAL A 75 -26.92 -19.66 30.15
C VAL A 75 -28.27 -19.30 29.53
N GLU A 76 -28.32 -18.44 28.54
CA GLU A 76 -29.54 -18.01 27.87
C GLU A 76 -29.26 -17.68 26.40
N ARG A 77 -30.26 -17.90 25.53
CA ARG A 77 -30.12 -17.69 24.09
C ARG A 77 -31.33 -16.93 23.53
N PHE A 78 -31.04 -15.97 22.64
CA PHE A 78 -32.00 -15.21 21.89
C PHE A 78 -31.70 -15.35 20.40
N GLU A 79 -32.68 -15.80 19.62
CA GLU A 79 -32.55 -15.94 18.17
C GLU A 79 -33.86 -15.48 17.52
N THR A 80 -33.77 -14.64 16.50
CA THR A 80 -34.96 -14.22 15.74
C THR A 80 -34.60 -13.86 14.32
N PHE A 81 -35.44 -14.32 13.37
CA PHE A 81 -35.45 -13.70 12.06
C PHE A 81 -36.11 -12.32 12.15
N VAL A 82 -35.75 -11.44 11.22
CA VAL A 82 -36.31 -10.10 11.08
C VAL A 82 -36.88 -9.96 9.67
N ASP A 83 -38.11 -9.50 9.56
CA ASP A 83 -38.72 -9.20 8.24
C ASP A 83 -38.18 -7.85 7.76
N PRO A 84 -37.30 -7.81 6.71
CA PRO A 84 -36.71 -6.57 6.22
C PRO A 84 -37.71 -5.70 5.43
N GLY A 85 -38.92 -6.22 5.11
CA GLY A 85 -39.87 -5.52 4.25
C GLY A 85 -39.42 -5.35 2.79
N VAL A 86 -38.26 -5.87 2.43
CA VAL A 86 -37.68 -5.84 1.08
C VAL A 86 -37.18 -7.25 0.70
N PRO A 87 -37.09 -7.59 -0.59
CA PRO A 87 -36.51 -8.87 -1.01
C PRO A 87 -35.03 -8.97 -0.61
N ILE A 88 -34.62 -10.13 -0.11
CA ILE A 88 -33.21 -10.41 0.18
C ILE A 88 -32.45 -10.58 -1.15
N PRO A 89 -31.33 -9.89 -1.35
CA PRO A 89 -30.50 -10.07 -2.55
C PRO A 89 -29.97 -11.50 -2.67
N LYS A 90 -29.93 -12.03 -3.90
CA LYS A 90 -29.46 -13.42 -4.14
C LYS A 90 -28.05 -13.71 -3.64
N GLU A 91 -27.20 -12.70 -3.56
CA GLU A 91 -25.84 -12.80 -3.01
C GLU A 91 -25.89 -13.08 -1.51
N ILE A 92 -26.75 -12.39 -0.79
CA ILE A 92 -26.96 -12.56 0.64
C ILE A 92 -27.63 -13.92 0.91
N GLU A 93 -28.63 -14.30 0.10
CA GLU A 93 -29.23 -15.64 0.20
C GLU A 93 -28.19 -16.77 0.04
N ARG A 94 -27.20 -16.60 -0.85
CA ARG A 94 -26.12 -17.59 -1.01
C ARG A 94 -25.12 -17.57 0.14
N LEU A 95 -24.85 -16.40 0.71
CA LEU A 95 -23.88 -16.21 1.79
C LEU A 95 -24.41 -16.76 3.11
N THR A 96 -25.63 -16.32 3.48
CA THR A 96 -26.24 -16.63 4.79
C THR A 96 -27.13 -17.87 4.78
N GLY A 97 -27.54 -18.31 3.59
CA GLY A 97 -28.55 -19.34 3.43
C GLY A 97 -29.98 -18.89 3.75
N ILE A 98 -30.21 -17.64 4.15
CA ILE A 98 -31.50 -17.07 4.53
C ILE A 98 -32.23 -16.59 3.28
N ARG A 99 -33.42 -17.12 3.02
CA ARG A 99 -34.25 -16.73 1.87
C ARG A 99 -35.36 -15.80 2.29
N SER A 100 -35.87 -15.01 1.37
CA SER A 100 -37.00 -14.12 1.63
C SER A 100 -38.20 -14.83 2.22
N ILE A 101 -38.42 -16.14 1.94
CA ILE A 101 -39.48 -16.93 2.51
C ILE A 101 -39.26 -17.29 3.99
N ASP A 102 -38.00 -17.37 4.41
CA ASP A 102 -37.67 -17.77 5.79
C ASP A 102 -37.92 -16.62 6.77
N VAL A 103 -37.84 -15.37 6.31
CA VAL A 103 -38.10 -14.15 7.09
C VAL A 103 -39.53 -13.64 6.97
N ALA A 104 -40.32 -14.20 6.07
CA ALA A 104 -41.69 -13.79 5.83
C ALA A 104 -42.57 -14.05 7.07
N GLY A 105 -43.12 -13.00 7.66
CA GLY A 105 -43.93 -13.07 8.88
C GLY A 105 -43.14 -13.10 10.20
N ALA A 106 -41.82 -12.93 10.13
CA ALA A 106 -40.98 -12.64 11.28
C ALA A 106 -41.32 -11.23 11.86
N PRO A 107 -40.89 -10.92 13.10
CA PRO A 107 -41.00 -9.57 13.64
C PRO A 107 -40.35 -8.52 12.77
N ASP A 108 -40.89 -7.32 12.72
CA ASP A 108 -40.20 -6.18 12.14
C ASP A 108 -38.95 -5.80 12.97
N ALA A 109 -38.03 -5.06 12.38
CA ALA A 109 -36.75 -4.67 13.01
C ALA A 109 -36.99 -3.97 14.36
N ARG A 110 -38.01 -3.14 14.51
CA ARG A 110 -38.32 -2.44 15.75
C ARG A 110 -38.73 -3.40 16.87
N THR A 111 -39.55 -4.36 16.55
CA THR A 111 -40.00 -5.38 17.51
C THR A 111 -38.88 -6.31 17.92
N ALA A 112 -38.08 -6.75 16.95
CA ALA A 112 -36.93 -7.61 17.19
C ALA A 112 -35.85 -6.92 18.05
N VAL A 113 -35.52 -5.67 17.75
CA VAL A 113 -34.53 -4.88 18.51
C VAL A 113 -35.05 -4.53 19.93
N ALA A 114 -36.34 -4.28 20.10
CA ALA A 114 -36.92 -4.08 21.44
C ALA A 114 -36.80 -5.39 22.28
N ALA A 115 -37.10 -6.55 21.72
CA ALA A 115 -36.89 -7.83 22.40
C ALA A 115 -35.41 -8.12 22.68
N LEU A 116 -34.51 -7.74 21.79
CA LEU A 116 -33.07 -7.80 22.02
C LEU A 116 -32.66 -6.90 23.20
N ALA A 117 -33.18 -5.68 23.28
CA ALA A 117 -32.87 -4.76 24.40
C ALA A 117 -33.33 -5.32 25.75
N ASP A 118 -34.50 -5.95 25.80
CA ASP A 118 -34.98 -6.66 27.00
C ASP A 118 -34.09 -7.86 27.35
N PHE A 119 -33.63 -8.60 26.35
CA PHE A 119 -32.70 -9.72 26.54
C PHE A 119 -31.32 -9.23 27.02
N VAL A 120 -30.74 -8.20 26.43
CA VAL A 120 -29.40 -7.66 26.80
C VAL A 120 -29.45 -6.99 28.19
N ALA A 121 -30.53 -6.31 28.52
CA ALA A 121 -30.78 -5.70 29.82
C ALA A 121 -29.64 -4.78 30.33
N GLY A 122 -28.92 -4.11 29.41
CA GLY A 122 -27.80 -3.23 29.68
C GLY A 122 -26.45 -3.91 29.94
N SER A 123 -26.36 -5.26 29.80
CA SER A 123 -25.09 -5.98 29.89
C SER A 123 -24.13 -5.56 28.76
N PRO A 124 -22.79 -5.70 28.95
CA PRO A 124 -21.84 -5.49 27.88
C PRO A 124 -22.09 -6.43 26.70
N VAL A 125 -22.03 -5.91 25.48
CA VAL A 125 -22.19 -6.68 24.24
C VAL A 125 -20.85 -6.92 23.58
N LEU A 126 -20.56 -8.18 23.24
CA LEU A 126 -19.42 -8.61 22.43
C LEU A 126 -19.89 -8.88 21.00
N ALA A 127 -19.24 -8.29 20.03
CA ALA A 127 -19.48 -8.60 18.62
C ALA A 127 -18.15 -8.58 17.83
N HIS A 128 -18.08 -9.31 16.72
CA HIS A 128 -16.87 -9.32 15.91
C HIS A 128 -16.96 -8.29 14.78
N ASN A 129 -16.22 -7.20 14.86
CA ASN A 129 -16.40 -5.95 14.13
C ASN A 129 -17.67 -5.20 14.61
N ALA A 130 -17.79 -5.08 15.92
CA ALA A 130 -18.96 -4.57 16.61
C ALA A 130 -19.53 -3.24 16.06
N THR A 131 -18.73 -2.44 15.36
CA THR A 131 -19.20 -1.23 14.68
C THR A 131 -20.27 -1.55 13.63
N PHE A 132 -20.22 -2.70 12.99
CA PHE A 132 -21.20 -3.13 12.00
C PHE A 132 -22.55 -3.42 12.68
N ASP A 133 -22.57 -4.37 13.60
CA ASP A 133 -23.79 -4.79 14.32
C ASP A 133 -24.41 -3.63 15.07
N ARG A 134 -23.63 -2.90 15.82
CA ARG A 134 -24.04 -1.72 16.54
C ARG A 134 -24.72 -0.68 15.64
N THR A 135 -24.15 -0.41 14.47
CA THR A 135 -24.69 0.60 13.55
C THR A 135 -26.07 0.19 13.01
N PHE A 136 -26.28 -1.08 12.68
CA PHE A 136 -27.58 -1.59 12.23
C PHE A 136 -28.60 -1.60 13.36
N VAL A 137 -28.21 -2.05 14.56
CA VAL A 137 -29.08 -2.06 15.74
C VAL A 137 -29.48 -0.64 16.15
N GLU A 138 -28.52 0.30 16.25
CA GLU A 138 -28.78 1.69 16.63
C GLU A 138 -29.55 2.49 15.57
N ALA A 139 -29.51 2.09 14.29
CA ALA A 139 -30.32 2.69 13.23
C ALA A 139 -31.82 2.43 13.44
N VAL A 140 -32.20 1.36 14.15
CA VAL A 140 -33.58 1.04 14.49
C VAL A 140 -34.02 1.89 15.69
N PRO A 141 -35.22 2.49 15.65
CA PRO A 141 -35.76 3.27 16.80
C PRO A 141 -35.80 2.44 18.10
N GLY A 142 -35.07 2.89 19.10
CA GLY A 142 -34.89 2.19 20.38
C GLY A 142 -33.62 1.38 20.50
N GLY A 143 -32.89 1.17 19.42
CA GLY A 143 -31.67 0.34 19.39
C GLY A 143 -30.51 0.87 20.24
N ALA A 144 -30.41 2.18 20.42
CA ALA A 144 -29.41 2.78 21.31
C ALA A 144 -29.57 2.35 22.79
N ALA A 145 -30.72 1.83 23.19
CA ALA A 145 -30.96 1.33 24.53
C ALA A 145 -30.51 -0.11 24.75
N VAL A 146 -30.02 -0.81 23.73
CA VAL A 146 -29.58 -2.22 23.82
C VAL A 146 -28.40 -2.34 24.78
N SER A 147 -27.36 -1.57 24.57
CA SER A 147 -26.20 -1.51 25.48
C SER A 147 -25.40 -0.22 25.32
N ASP A 148 -24.90 0.32 26.43
CA ASP A 148 -23.94 1.43 26.42
C ASP A 148 -22.51 0.95 26.14
N THR A 149 -22.22 -0.34 26.35
CA THR A 149 -20.87 -0.91 26.23
C THR A 149 -20.82 -1.98 25.13
N TRP A 150 -20.14 -1.66 24.02
CA TRP A 150 -19.88 -2.59 22.92
C TRP A 150 -18.39 -2.90 22.86
N ILE A 151 -18.02 -4.16 22.97
CA ILE A 151 -16.64 -4.65 22.88
C ILE A 151 -16.42 -5.26 21.52
N ASP A 152 -15.57 -4.64 20.70
CA ASP A 152 -15.19 -5.14 19.39
C ASP A 152 -14.12 -6.21 19.52
N THR A 153 -14.48 -7.48 19.37
CA THR A 153 -13.55 -8.60 19.47
C THR A 153 -12.57 -8.69 18.30
N LEU A 154 -12.87 -8.11 17.12
CA LEU A 154 -11.91 -7.95 16.03
C LEU A 154 -10.78 -6.99 16.43
N ALA A 155 -11.10 -5.85 17.02
CA ALA A 155 -10.10 -4.91 17.50
C ALA A 155 -9.29 -5.50 18.66
N LEU A 156 -9.97 -6.20 19.58
CA LEU A 156 -9.32 -6.85 20.73
C LEU A 156 -8.41 -8.01 20.29
N SER A 157 -8.80 -8.80 19.26
CA SER A 157 -7.97 -9.89 18.73
C SER A 157 -6.65 -9.38 18.17
N ARG A 158 -6.64 -8.19 17.55
CA ARG A 158 -5.40 -7.55 17.07
C ARG A 158 -4.46 -7.17 18.21
N ILE A 159 -5.01 -6.82 19.37
CA ILE A 159 -4.19 -6.56 20.57
C ILE A 159 -3.72 -7.86 21.21
N ALA A 160 -4.61 -8.84 21.33
CA ALA A 160 -4.32 -10.13 21.99
C ALA A 160 -3.34 -11.00 21.18
N LEU A 161 -3.52 -11.05 19.87
CA LEU A 161 -2.86 -11.95 18.94
C LEU A 161 -2.20 -11.20 17.75
N PRO A 162 -1.35 -10.19 17.99
CA PRO A 162 -0.82 -9.33 16.94
C PRO A 162 0.10 -10.06 15.94
N MET A 163 0.49 -11.30 16.22
CA MET A 163 1.33 -12.12 15.34
C MET A 163 0.53 -12.99 14.36
N LEU A 164 -0.79 -12.79 14.24
CA LEU A 164 -1.61 -13.44 13.22
C LEU A 164 -1.72 -12.57 11.95
N SER A 165 -1.67 -13.21 10.80
CA SER A 165 -1.82 -12.58 9.47
C SER A 165 -3.27 -12.18 9.16
N THR A 166 -4.24 -12.81 9.82
CA THR A 166 -5.67 -12.53 9.69
C THR A 166 -6.36 -12.59 11.05
N HIS A 167 -7.36 -11.74 11.22
CA HIS A 167 -8.20 -11.69 12.43
C HIS A 167 -9.69 -11.88 12.04
N ARG A 168 -9.97 -12.57 10.93
CA ARG A 168 -11.35 -12.95 10.58
C ARG A 168 -11.84 -14.03 11.54
N LEU A 169 -13.09 -13.92 11.99
CA LEU A 169 -13.65 -14.87 12.92
C LEU A 169 -13.56 -16.31 12.40
N ALA A 170 -13.91 -16.54 11.13
CA ALA A 170 -13.86 -17.86 10.51
C ALA A 170 -12.44 -18.47 10.55
N ASP A 171 -11.42 -17.68 10.19
CA ASP A 171 -10.03 -18.16 10.15
C ASP A 171 -9.53 -18.49 11.57
N MET A 172 -9.78 -17.60 12.53
CA MET A 172 -9.38 -17.80 13.93
C MET A 172 -10.14 -18.96 14.57
N ALA A 173 -11.45 -19.02 14.40
CA ALA A 173 -12.27 -20.11 14.97
C ALA A 173 -11.80 -21.47 14.46
N ALA A 174 -11.55 -21.61 13.15
CA ALA A 174 -11.01 -22.83 12.57
C ALA A 174 -9.63 -23.17 13.14
N ALA A 175 -8.72 -22.18 13.21
CA ALA A 175 -7.35 -22.37 13.70
C ALA A 175 -7.26 -22.75 15.18
N PHE A 176 -8.14 -22.23 16.01
CA PHE A 176 -8.20 -22.54 17.46
C PHE A 176 -9.16 -23.67 17.81
N GLY A 177 -9.85 -24.25 16.83
CA GLY A 177 -10.80 -25.37 17.04
C GLY A 177 -12.08 -24.97 17.77
N CYS A 178 -12.56 -23.75 17.57
CA CYS A 178 -13.87 -23.26 18.01
C CYS A 178 -14.99 -23.79 17.08
N ALA A 179 -16.24 -23.43 17.37
CA ALA A 179 -17.38 -23.73 16.48
C ALA A 179 -17.14 -23.16 15.08
N ALA A 180 -17.74 -23.80 14.07
CA ALA A 180 -17.57 -23.38 12.69
C ALA A 180 -18.39 -22.11 12.41
N VAL A 181 -17.80 -21.15 11.71
CA VAL A 181 -18.47 -19.95 11.22
C VAL A 181 -19.12 -20.27 9.87
N THR A 182 -20.45 -20.06 9.77
CA THR A 182 -21.23 -20.44 8.58
C THR A 182 -21.95 -19.26 7.93
N HIS A 183 -21.78 -18.04 8.43
CA HIS A 183 -22.60 -16.88 8.09
C HIS A 183 -24.08 -17.08 8.44
N ARG A 184 -24.33 -17.76 9.54
CA ARG A 184 -25.56 -17.77 10.29
C ARG A 184 -25.25 -17.21 11.65
N SER A 185 -25.99 -16.20 12.05
CA SER A 185 -25.68 -15.46 13.28
C SER A 185 -25.62 -16.36 14.53
N SER A 186 -26.40 -17.45 14.56
CA SER A 186 -26.35 -18.42 15.68
C SER A 186 -25.03 -19.19 15.76
N ASP A 187 -24.49 -19.63 14.61
CA ASP A 187 -23.23 -20.37 14.56
C ASP A 187 -22.04 -19.44 14.85
N ASP A 188 -22.12 -18.21 14.33
CA ASP A 188 -21.06 -17.20 14.49
C ASP A 188 -20.97 -16.73 15.94
N VAL A 189 -22.10 -16.60 16.65
CA VAL A 189 -22.13 -16.34 18.10
C VAL A 189 -21.47 -17.47 18.89
N ASP A 190 -21.73 -18.74 18.58
CA ASP A 190 -21.11 -19.88 19.25
C ASP A 190 -19.59 -19.92 19.03
N ALA A 191 -19.13 -19.62 17.83
CA ALA A 191 -17.70 -19.46 17.52
C ALA A 191 -17.08 -18.34 18.35
N LEU A 192 -17.77 -17.22 18.46
CA LEU A 192 -17.29 -16.04 19.19
C LEU A 192 -17.21 -16.25 20.72
N CYS A 193 -18.13 -17.04 21.29
CA CYS A 193 -18.06 -17.44 22.70
C CYS A 193 -16.74 -18.20 23.01
N GLY A 194 -16.37 -19.16 22.18
CA GLY A 194 -15.09 -19.88 22.30
C GLY A 194 -13.90 -18.94 22.12
N MET A 195 -13.95 -18.07 21.13
CA MET A 195 -12.90 -17.10 20.85
C MET A 195 -12.71 -16.08 21.99
N TRP A 196 -13.78 -15.65 22.65
CA TRP A 196 -13.68 -14.71 23.78
C TRP A 196 -12.73 -15.19 24.87
N ARG A 197 -12.86 -16.44 25.30
CA ARG A 197 -11.97 -17.03 26.33
C ARG A 197 -10.51 -17.11 25.86
N ILE A 198 -10.30 -17.45 24.59
CA ILE A 198 -8.96 -17.50 23.98
C ILE A 198 -8.34 -16.10 23.95
N LEU A 199 -9.11 -15.07 23.61
CA LEU A 199 -8.64 -13.67 23.60
C LEU A 199 -8.29 -13.19 25.00
N LEU A 200 -9.11 -13.47 26.02
CA LEU A 200 -8.82 -13.13 27.40
C LEU A 200 -7.52 -13.80 27.90
N LEU A 201 -7.32 -15.08 27.56
CA LEU A 201 -6.09 -15.78 27.91
C LEU A 201 -4.88 -15.20 27.20
N ALA A 202 -4.99 -14.92 25.90
CA ALA A 202 -3.90 -14.30 25.12
C ALA A 202 -3.51 -12.93 25.67
N LEU A 203 -4.49 -12.13 26.12
CA LEU A 203 -4.24 -10.86 26.81
C LEU A 203 -3.58 -11.06 28.17
N SER A 204 -4.01 -12.07 28.95
CA SER A 204 -3.42 -12.36 30.25
C SER A 204 -1.96 -12.82 30.17
N ASP A 205 -1.55 -13.34 29.02
CA ASP A 205 -0.16 -13.69 28.71
C ASP A 205 0.74 -12.47 28.42
N LEU A 206 0.16 -11.28 28.24
CA LEU A 206 0.92 -10.03 28.10
C LEU A 206 1.46 -9.59 29.48
N PRO A 207 2.55 -8.80 29.51
CA PRO A 207 3.07 -8.28 30.77
C PRO A 207 2.00 -7.51 31.56
N LYS A 208 1.78 -7.87 32.84
CA LYS A 208 0.80 -7.19 33.69
C LYS A 208 1.01 -5.66 33.77
N ALA A 209 2.26 -5.22 33.80
CA ALA A 209 2.60 -3.80 33.78
C ALA A 209 2.18 -3.11 32.45
N LEU A 210 2.20 -3.82 31.31
CA LEU A 210 1.67 -3.31 30.04
C LEU A 210 0.15 -3.16 30.13
N LEU A 211 -0.56 -4.18 30.63
CA LEU A 211 -2.02 -4.13 30.79
C LEU A 211 -2.43 -2.97 31.72
N ALA A 212 -1.69 -2.77 32.82
CA ALA A 212 -1.91 -1.62 33.70
C ALA A 212 -1.70 -0.27 32.98
N ARG A 213 -0.64 -0.16 32.14
CA ARG A 213 -0.41 1.04 31.31
C ARG A 213 -1.57 1.27 30.34
N LEU A 214 -2.02 0.23 29.63
CA LEU A 214 -3.16 0.32 28.70
C LEU A 214 -4.46 0.73 29.41
N ALA A 215 -4.71 0.21 30.61
CA ALA A 215 -5.87 0.60 31.41
C ALA A 215 -5.83 2.06 31.85
N GLY A 216 -4.64 2.61 32.10
CA GLY A 216 -4.47 3.96 32.63
C GLY A 216 -4.27 5.07 31.61
N MET A 217 -3.97 4.74 30.34
CA MET A 217 -3.69 5.77 29.32
C MET A 217 -4.96 6.50 28.89
N HIS A 218 -4.88 7.82 28.70
CA HIS A 218 -5.94 8.70 28.19
C HIS A 218 -7.29 8.48 28.89
N PRO A 219 -7.40 8.73 30.20
CA PRO A 219 -8.63 8.48 30.97
C PRO A 219 -9.82 9.31 30.48
N GLU A 220 -9.59 10.37 29.73
CA GLU A 220 -10.60 11.23 29.12
C GLU A 220 -11.37 10.54 27.98
N VAL A 221 -10.83 9.47 27.38
CA VAL A 221 -11.48 8.67 26.34
C VAL A 221 -12.22 7.50 26.99
N ASP A 222 -13.51 7.38 26.74
CA ASP A 222 -14.31 6.23 27.17
C ASP A 222 -14.03 5.03 26.24
N TRP A 223 -13.02 4.25 26.64
CA TRP A 223 -12.51 3.14 25.87
C TRP A 223 -13.04 1.79 26.37
N PRO A 224 -13.84 1.07 25.56
CA PRO A 224 -14.54 -0.15 26.00
C PRO A 224 -13.63 -1.28 26.50
N PHE A 225 -12.36 -1.30 26.13
CA PHE A 225 -11.42 -2.34 26.55
C PHE A 225 -10.77 -2.07 27.92
N ARG A 226 -10.91 -0.88 28.46
CA ARG A 226 -10.29 -0.46 29.74
C ARG A 226 -10.64 -1.38 30.91
N PRO A 227 -11.89 -1.82 31.12
CA PRO A 227 -12.22 -2.76 32.17
C PRO A 227 -11.50 -4.11 32.02
N VAL A 228 -11.36 -4.61 30.80
CA VAL A 228 -10.64 -5.86 30.51
C VAL A 228 -9.18 -5.75 30.94
N PHE A 229 -8.49 -4.71 30.53
CA PHE A 229 -7.09 -4.49 30.90
C PHE A 229 -6.91 -4.24 32.40
N SER A 230 -7.81 -3.47 33.04
CA SER A 230 -7.78 -3.24 34.46
C SER A 230 -7.88 -4.55 35.24
N TYR A 231 -8.82 -5.41 34.90
CA TYR A 231 -9.00 -6.70 35.57
C TYR A 231 -7.79 -7.60 35.37
N LEU A 232 -7.37 -7.83 34.12
CA LEU A 232 -6.26 -8.72 33.77
C LEU A 232 -4.90 -8.23 34.30
N SER A 233 -4.74 -6.93 34.52
CA SER A 233 -3.53 -6.40 35.16
C SER A 233 -3.42 -6.77 36.64
N GLY A 234 -4.53 -7.18 37.28
CA GLY A 234 -4.61 -7.39 38.72
C GLY A 234 -4.59 -6.08 39.51
N ALA A 235 -5.01 -4.98 38.92
CA ALA A 235 -5.10 -3.67 39.58
C ALA A 235 -5.99 -3.77 40.83
N GLY A 236 -5.40 -3.62 42.02
CA GLY A 236 -6.08 -3.80 43.30
C GLY A 236 -5.61 -5.03 44.10
N SER A 237 -4.81 -5.93 43.54
CA SER A 237 -4.17 -7.02 44.30
C SER A 237 -2.79 -6.59 44.83
N ALA A 238 -2.39 -7.07 45.99
CA ALA A 238 -1.12 -6.73 46.65
C ALA A 238 0.15 -7.25 45.95
N GLU A 239 0.00 -7.93 44.82
CA GLU A 239 1.07 -8.58 44.04
C GLU A 239 1.53 -7.83 42.78
N VAL A 240 1.03 -6.65 42.49
CA VAL A 240 1.46 -5.87 41.32
C VAL A 240 2.87 -5.35 41.56
N ASP A 241 3.81 -5.81 40.75
CA ASP A 241 5.18 -5.24 40.74
C ASP A 241 5.07 -3.73 40.48
N ALA A 242 5.52 -2.93 41.44
CA ALA A 242 5.36 -1.47 41.46
C ALA A 242 6.18 -0.76 40.36
N ARG A 243 6.89 -1.49 39.52
CA ARG A 243 7.72 -0.90 38.44
C ARG A 243 6.87 -0.53 37.24
N PRO A 244 7.01 0.71 36.71
CA PRO A 244 6.37 1.10 35.46
C PRO A 244 6.78 0.18 34.29
N PHE A 245 5.87 -0.04 33.34
CA PHE A 245 6.18 -0.81 32.14
C PHE A 245 7.28 -0.12 31.33
N SER A 246 8.31 -0.90 30.97
CA SER A 246 9.42 -0.45 30.11
C SER A 246 9.45 -1.28 28.82
N LEU A 247 9.01 -0.69 27.73
CA LEU A 247 9.06 -1.33 26.40
C LEU A 247 10.52 -1.63 25.99
N ARG A 248 11.47 -0.77 26.36
CA ARG A 248 12.88 -0.97 26.08
C ARG A 248 13.44 -2.23 26.78
N GLU A 249 13.12 -2.44 28.05
CA GLU A 249 13.57 -3.63 28.79
C GLU A 249 12.95 -4.89 28.18
N ARG A 250 11.64 -4.88 27.92
CA ARG A 250 10.95 -6.00 27.29
C ARG A 250 11.54 -6.40 25.95
N ARG A 251 11.83 -5.40 25.09
CA ARG A 251 12.47 -5.68 23.79
C ARG A 251 13.92 -6.15 23.93
N THR A 252 14.64 -5.67 24.91
CA THR A 252 16.01 -6.18 25.19
C THR A 252 15.98 -7.67 25.54
N GLU A 253 14.98 -8.12 26.28
CA GLU A 253 14.78 -9.53 26.57
C GLU A 253 14.40 -10.33 25.33
N LEU A 254 13.43 -9.84 24.55
CA LEU A 254 12.95 -10.47 23.32
C LEU A 254 14.06 -10.68 22.28
N LEU A 255 14.99 -9.73 22.18
CA LEU A 255 16.05 -9.76 21.17
C LEU A 255 17.34 -10.44 21.66
N ARG A 256 17.34 -10.98 22.90
CA ARG A 256 18.51 -11.64 23.46
C ARG A 256 18.85 -12.92 22.67
N GLY A 257 20.06 -12.98 22.12
CA GLY A 257 20.54 -14.12 21.34
C GLY A 257 20.16 -14.10 19.84
N LEU A 258 19.40 -13.09 19.38
CA LEU A 258 19.10 -12.91 17.97
C LEU A 258 20.22 -12.07 17.30
N THR A 259 21.41 -12.65 17.17
CA THR A 259 22.54 -12.02 16.48
C THR A 259 22.95 -12.89 15.29
N GLY A 260 22.99 -12.31 14.10
CA GLY A 260 23.55 -12.91 12.89
C GLY A 260 24.97 -12.37 12.63
N GLU A 261 25.77 -13.09 11.85
CA GLU A 261 27.04 -12.58 11.35
C GLU A 261 26.78 -11.67 10.14
N PRO A 262 27.35 -10.44 10.11
CA PRO A 262 27.23 -9.57 8.97
C PRO A 262 27.80 -10.23 7.71
N ARG A 263 27.14 -10.03 6.58
CA ARG A 263 27.63 -10.45 5.26
C ARG A 263 28.75 -9.50 4.80
N SER A 264 29.65 -10.03 4.00
CA SER A 264 30.74 -9.26 3.40
C SER A 264 30.25 -8.39 2.24
N ASP A 265 30.91 -7.28 1.97
CA ASP A 265 30.74 -6.56 0.71
C ASP A 265 31.38 -7.38 -0.43
N ALA A 266 30.67 -7.62 -1.51
CA ALA A 266 31.17 -8.37 -2.67
C ALA A 266 32.40 -7.68 -3.30
N ALA A 267 32.51 -6.37 -3.21
CA ALA A 267 33.67 -5.61 -3.70
C ALA A 267 34.98 -5.90 -2.93
N GLU A 268 34.87 -6.38 -1.68
CA GLU A 268 36.02 -6.71 -0.82
C GLU A 268 36.56 -8.13 -1.05
N LEU A 269 35.84 -8.96 -1.83
CA LEU A 269 36.23 -10.33 -2.09
C LEU A 269 37.33 -10.43 -3.15
N GLU A 270 38.43 -11.10 -2.80
CA GLU A 270 39.52 -11.39 -3.76
C GLU A 270 39.07 -12.27 -4.93
N ARG A 271 38.08 -13.15 -4.69
CA ARG A 271 37.52 -14.05 -5.69
C ARG A 271 36.06 -14.33 -5.42
N ARG A 272 35.22 -14.15 -6.44
CA ARG A 272 33.82 -14.52 -6.41
C ARG A 272 33.56 -15.81 -7.17
N VAL A 273 32.63 -16.64 -6.67
CA VAL A 273 32.29 -17.94 -7.25
C VAL A 273 30.81 -17.91 -7.65
N ALA A 274 30.52 -17.63 -8.91
CA ALA A 274 29.17 -17.72 -9.44
C ALA A 274 28.75 -19.19 -9.64
N PRO A 275 27.44 -19.50 -9.57
CA PRO A 275 26.92 -20.78 -9.97
C PRO A 275 27.15 -20.98 -11.48
N SER A 276 27.55 -22.19 -11.91
CA SER A 276 27.67 -22.46 -13.36
C SER A 276 26.29 -22.66 -13.99
N VAL A 277 26.21 -22.43 -15.29
CA VAL A 277 24.96 -22.62 -16.06
C VAL A 277 24.47 -24.07 -15.93
N GLU A 278 25.36 -25.05 -15.99
CA GLU A 278 25.01 -26.48 -15.88
C GLU A 278 24.53 -26.84 -14.47
N GLU A 279 25.02 -26.15 -13.46
CA GLU A 279 24.52 -26.31 -12.09
C GLU A 279 23.10 -25.77 -11.96
N VAL A 280 22.86 -24.54 -12.44
CA VAL A 280 21.53 -23.94 -12.41
C VAL A 280 20.53 -24.81 -13.18
N GLU A 281 20.86 -25.29 -14.38
CA GLU A 281 19.99 -26.19 -15.14
C GLU A 281 19.66 -27.49 -14.41
N ARG A 282 20.60 -28.03 -13.66
CA ARG A 282 20.40 -29.24 -12.86
C ARG A 282 19.41 -28.98 -11.72
N GLU A 283 19.45 -27.81 -11.10
CA GLU A 283 18.51 -27.46 -10.03
C GLU A 283 17.08 -27.22 -10.52
N PHE A 284 16.90 -26.93 -11.81
CA PHE A 284 15.59 -26.90 -12.49
C PHE A 284 15.17 -28.26 -13.08
N ALA A 285 16.02 -29.27 -13.04
CA ALA A 285 15.67 -30.60 -13.50
C ALA A 285 14.87 -31.41 -12.45
N PRO A 286 14.20 -32.50 -12.83
CA PRO A 286 13.56 -33.40 -11.87
C PRO A 286 14.53 -33.89 -10.79
N GLY A 287 14.17 -33.72 -9.53
CA GLY A 287 15.02 -34.01 -8.38
C GLY A 287 15.90 -32.84 -7.89
N GLY A 288 15.97 -31.75 -8.65
CA GLY A 288 16.63 -30.50 -8.24
C GLY A 288 15.80 -29.67 -7.24
N VAL A 289 16.33 -28.50 -6.83
CA VAL A 289 15.70 -27.61 -5.84
C VAL A 289 14.30 -27.23 -6.24
N VAL A 290 14.11 -26.77 -7.49
CA VAL A 290 12.80 -26.29 -7.97
C VAL A 290 11.74 -27.39 -7.95
N SER A 291 12.11 -28.65 -8.22
CA SER A 291 11.16 -29.75 -8.15
C SER A 291 10.70 -30.11 -6.72
N ARG A 292 11.46 -29.66 -5.71
CA ARG A 292 11.08 -29.83 -4.29
C ARG A 292 10.18 -28.69 -3.77
N MET A 293 10.15 -27.57 -4.49
CA MET A 293 9.29 -26.43 -4.12
C MET A 293 7.81 -26.64 -4.50
N TYR A 294 7.53 -27.50 -5.48
CA TYR A 294 6.18 -27.66 -6.05
C TYR A 294 5.77 -29.12 -6.11
N GLU A 295 4.55 -29.46 -5.67
CA GLU A 295 4.00 -30.83 -5.77
C GLU A 295 3.87 -31.31 -7.23
N HIS A 296 3.58 -30.37 -8.14
CA HIS A 296 3.46 -30.63 -9.58
C HIS A 296 4.33 -29.65 -10.35
N MET A 297 5.54 -30.07 -10.66
CA MET A 297 6.47 -29.24 -11.45
C MET A 297 6.16 -29.33 -12.95
N GLU A 298 5.77 -28.21 -13.54
CA GLU A 298 5.75 -28.05 -14.99
C GLU A 298 7.10 -27.50 -15.45
N ARG A 299 7.76 -28.24 -16.35
CA ARG A 299 9.04 -27.78 -16.91
C ARG A 299 8.80 -26.65 -17.91
N ARG A 300 9.36 -25.48 -17.65
CA ARG A 300 9.29 -24.28 -18.50
C ARG A 300 10.69 -23.94 -19.01
N PRO A 301 10.99 -24.17 -20.30
CA PRO A 301 12.29 -23.86 -20.87
C PRO A 301 12.69 -22.41 -20.71
N GLU A 302 11.73 -21.49 -20.77
CA GLU A 302 11.94 -20.05 -20.64
C GLU A 302 12.40 -19.67 -19.22
N GLN A 303 11.89 -20.37 -18.21
CA GLN A 303 12.31 -20.19 -16.81
C GLN A 303 13.78 -20.58 -16.63
N VAL A 304 14.18 -21.70 -17.23
CA VAL A 304 15.58 -22.16 -17.20
C VAL A 304 16.48 -21.19 -17.98
N ALA A 305 16.01 -20.71 -19.15
CA ALA A 305 16.75 -19.73 -19.95
C ALA A 305 16.99 -18.42 -19.17
N MET A 306 15.98 -17.94 -18.43
CA MET A 306 16.12 -16.77 -17.57
C MET A 306 17.17 -17.02 -16.46
N ALA A 307 17.09 -18.15 -15.80
CA ALA A 307 18.01 -18.49 -14.72
C ALA A 307 19.48 -18.60 -15.21
N ARG A 308 19.67 -19.06 -16.45
CA ARG A 308 21.00 -19.07 -17.11
C ARG A 308 21.54 -17.66 -17.32
N GLU A 309 20.72 -16.74 -17.83
CA GLU A 309 21.13 -15.34 -18.06
C GLU A 309 21.50 -14.66 -16.74
N VAL A 310 20.79 -14.94 -15.64
CA VAL A 310 21.13 -14.43 -14.30
C VAL A 310 22.48 -15.02 -13.83
N ALA A 311 22.67 -16.33 -13.97
CA ALA A 311 23.93 -16.97 -13.61
C ALA A 311 25.13 -16.44 -14.44
N GLU A 312 24.92 -16.19 -15.74
CA GLU A 312 25.93 -15.56 -16.61
C GLU A 312 26.23 -14.11 -16.19
N ALA A 313 25.19 -13.33 -15.80
CA ALA A 313 25.37 -11.97 -15.27
C ALA A 313 26.28 -11.96 -14.04
N LEU A 314 26.00 -12.83 -13.07
CA LEU A 314 26.81 -13.00 -11.85
C LEU A 314 28.24 -13.47 -12.15
N ALA A 315 28.40 -14.35 -13.14
CA ALA A 315 29.71 -14.87 -13.51
C ALA A 315 30.59 -13.84 -14.23
N THR A 316 29.98 -12.96 -15.03
CA THR A 316 30.70 -11.99 -15.87
C THR A 316 30.77 -10.59 -15.28
N GLY A 317 30.02 -10.30 -14.23
CA GLY A 317 29.90 -8.96 -13.67
C GLY A 317 29.29 -7.98 -14.69
N THR A 318 28.21 -8.39 -15.37
CA THR A 318 27.56 -7.57 -16.39
C THR A 318 26.06 -7.44 -16.11
N HIS A 319 25.45 -6.38 -16.64
CA HIS A 319 24.03 -6.14 -16.44
C HIS A 319 23.16 -6.85 -17.47
N ARG A 320 21.87 -7.04 -17.17
CA ARG A 320 20.88 -7.65 -18.07
C ARG A 320 19.59 -6.83 -18.11
N ALA A 321 19.02 -6.69 -19.30
CA ALA A 321 17.63 -6.32 -19.49
C ALA A 321 16.86 -7.53 -20.04
N ILE A 322 16.02 -8.17 -19.19
CA ILE A 322 15.36 -9.42 -19.53
C ILE A 322 13.85 -9.21 -19.65
N GLU A 323 13.34 -9.28 -20.89
CA GLU A 323 11.90 -9.38 -21.09
C GLU A 323 11.46 -10.85 -20.96
N ALA A 324 10.71 -11.16 -19.91
CA ALA A 324 10.15 -12.48 -19.66
C ALA A 324 8.65 -12.37 -19.43
N GLY A 325 7.86 -12.99 -20.29
CA GLY A 325 6.40 -12.93 -20.27
C GLY A 325 5.77 -13.36 -18.94
N THR A 326 4.46 -13.14 -18.81
CA THR A 326 3.70 -13.67 -17.66
C THR A 326 3.71 -15.21 -17.71
N GLY A 327 3.70 -15.86 -16.55
CA GLY A 327 3.69 -17.33 -16.46
C GLY A 327 5.03 -18.03 -16.58
N VAL A 328 6.11 -17.34 -16.91
CA VAL A 328 7.47 -17.93 -16.96
C VAL A 328 7.95 -18.41 -15.59
N GLY A 329 7.46 -17.84 -14.51
CA GLY A 329 7.97 -18.13 -13.14
C GLY A 329 9.25 -17.36 -12.84
N LYS A 330 9.27 -16.06 -13.20
CA LYS A 330 10.40 -15.14 -13.04
C LYS A 330 11.05 -15.20 -11.66
N SER A 331 10.24 -15.18 -10.60
CA SER A 331 10.75 -15.08 -9.22
C SER A 331 11.75 -16.18 -8.90
N VAL A 332 11.39 -17.43 -9.14
CA VAL A 332 12.30 -18.57 -8.89
C VAL A 332 13.49 -18.58 -9.87
N ALA A 333 13.26 -18.13 -11.12
CA ALA A 333 14.30 -18.07 -12.14
C ALA A 333 15.46 -17.14 -11.76
N TYR A 334 15.17 -16.00 -11.11
CA TYR A 334 16.24 -15.13 -10.65
C TYR A 334 16.69 -15.44 -9.21
N LEU A 335 15.77 -15.85 -8.30
CA LEU A 335 16.14 -16.12 -6.91
C LEU A 335 17.14 -17.27 -6.76
N LEU A 336 16.97 -18.35 -7.51
CA LEU A 336 17.81 -19.54 -7.33
C LEU A 336 19.30 -19.26 -7.63
N PRO A 337 19.71 -18.69 -8.77
CA PRO A 337 21.13 -18.38 -9.00
C PRO A 337 21.66 -17.31 -8.02
N GLU A 338 20.87 -16.30 -7.66
CA GLU A 338 21.24 -15.27 -6.69
C GLU A 338 21.49 -15.87 -5.30
N VAL A 339 20.62 -16.75 -4.83
CA VAL A 339 20.77 -17.44 -3.55
C VAL A 339 21.99 -18.35 -3.51
N LEU A 340 22.24 -19.10 -4.60
CA LEU A 340 23.43 -19.95 -4.70
C LEU A 340 24.72 -19.11 -4.66
N TYR A 341 24.71 -17.95 -5.32
CA TYR A 341 25.84 -17.02 -5.30
C TYR A 341 26.06 -16.39 -3.93
N ALA A 342 24.99 -15.89 -3.29
CA ALA A 342 25.04 -15.27 -1.96
C ALA A 342 25.63 -16.21 -0.91
N ARG A 343 25.12 -17.43 -0.84
CA ARG A 343 25.56 -18.44 0.12
C ARG A 343 27.02 -18.87 -0.07
N ARG A 344 27.49 -18.98 -1.32
CA ARG A 344 28.87 -19.36 -1.62
C ARG A 344 29.88 -18.32 -1.20
N ASN A 345 29.53 -17.07 -1.41
CA ASN A 345 30.43 -15.96 -1.20
C ASN A 345 30.23 -15.26 0.15
N HIS A 346 29.25 -15.67 0.95
CA HIS A 346 28.84 -15.02 2.20
C HIS A 346 28.55 -13.53 2.03
N VAL A 347 27.90 -13.18 0.93
CA VAL A 347 27.45 -11.82 0.59
C VAL A 347 25.94 -11.72 0.63
N SER A 348 25.42 -10.50 0.61
CA SER A 348 24.00 -10.22 0.39
C SER A 348 23.72 -9.97 -1.08
N VAL A 349 22.60 -10.52 -1.59
CA VAL A 349 22.03 -10.14 -2.89
C VAL A 349 20.72 -9.39 -2.68
N GLY A 350 20.36 -8.52 -3.61
CA GLY A 350 19.20 -7.65 -3.48
C GLY A 350 18.11 -7.96 -4.50
N VAL A 351 16.85 -7.88 -4.08
CA VAL A 351 15.69 -7.90 -4.98
C VAL A 351 14.84 -6.66 -4.72
N ALA A 352 14.69 -5.82 -5.73
CA ALA A 352 13.84 -4.64 -5.67
C ALA A 352 12.57 -4.89 -6.50
N THR A 353 11.40 -4.81 -5.86
CA THR A 353 10.10 -5.01 -6.50
C THR A 353 9.38 -3.67 -6.67
N LYS A 354 8.37 -3.63 -7.54
CA LYS A 354 7.56 -2.43 -7.76
C LYS A 354 6.77 -1.98 -6.54
N THR A 355 6.26 -2.93 -5.73
CA THR A 355 5.33 -2.65 -4.62
C THR A 355 5.64 -3.47 -3.39
N ASN A 356 5.29 -2.96 -2.20
CA ASN A 356 5.43 -3.72 -0.96
C ASN A 356 4.63 -5.04 -0.98
N ALA A 357 3.50 -5.10 -1.70
CA ALA A 357 2.74 -6.35 -1.83
C ALA A 357 3.53 -7.46 -2.55
N LEU A 358 4.31 -7.11 -3.57
CA LEU A 358 5.21 -8.06 -4.24
C LEU A 358 6.40 -8.43 -3.33
N THR A 359 6.95 -7.46 -2.59
CA THR A 359 7.97 -7.72 -1.56
C THR A 359 7.45 -8.74 -0.54
N ASP A 360 6.25 -8.52 -0.01
CA ASP A 360 5.63 -9.41 0.98
C ASP A 360 5.35 -10.80 0.40
N GLN A 361 4.94 -10.90 -0.87
CA GLN A 361 4.75 -12.17 -1.57
C GLN A 361 6.07 -12.97 -1.63
N LEU A 362 7.17 -12.34 -2.04
CA LEU A 362 8.47 -13.02 -2.09
C LEU A 362 8.92 -13.53 -0.72
N VAL A 363 8.76 -12.72 0.32
CA VAL A 363 9.21 -13.05 1.69
C VAL A 363 8.29 -14.06 2.38
N SER A 364 6.98 -14.09 2.06
CA SER A 364 6.02 -14.98 2.71
C SER A 364 5.77 -16.30 1.97
N HIS A 365 6.10 -16.39 0.68
CA HIS A 365 5.82 -17.58 -0.12
C HIS A 365 7.04 -18.13 -0.86
N GLU A 366 7.69 -17.33 -1.70
CA GLU A 366 8.75 -17.83 -2.60
C GLU A 366 10.04 -18.18 -1.83
N LEU A 367 10.53 -17.26 -0.99
CA LEU A 367 11.76 -17.47 -0.23
C LEU A 367 11.63 -18.56 0.85
N PRO A 368 10.52 -18.69 1.60
CA PRO A 368 10.30 -19.82 2.50
C PRO A 368 10.33 -21.18 1.79
N ALA A 369 9.64 -21.30 0.64
CA ALA A 369 9.63 -22.54 -0.14
C ALA A 369 11.04 -22.88 -0.67
N LEU A 370 11.78 -21.86 -1.13
CA LEU A 370 13.16 -22.02 -1.58
C LEU A 370 14.08 -22.40 -0.42
N ALA A 371 13.91 -21.79 0.76
CA ALA A 371 14.69 -22.10 1.95
C ALA A 371 14.47 -23.56 2.40
N GLU A 372 13.22 -24.01 2.42
CA GLU A 372 12.88 -25.41 2.75
C GLU A 372 13.49 -26.37 1.74
N ALA A 373 13.38 -26.10 0.43
CA ALA A 373 13.96 -26.90 -0.64
C ALA A 373 15.49 -26.95 -0.58
N LEU A 374 16.15 -25.93 -0.04
CA LEU A 374 17.62 -25.87 0.16
C LEU A 374 18.09 -26.44 1.50
N GLY A 375 17.20 -26.95 2.35
CA GLY A 375 17.53 -27.58 3.65
C GLY A 375 17.52 -26.64 4.85
N GLY A 376 16.92 -25.46 4.73
CA GLY A 376 16.59 -24.57 5.86
C GLY A 376 17.63 -23.50 6.26
N ASP A 377 18.79 -23.46 5.63
CA ASP A 377 19.88 -22.53 6.02
C ASP A 377 19.87 -21.17 5.31
N LEU A 378 18.83 -20.87 4.51
CA LEU A 378 18.74 -19.60 3.79
C LEU A 378 18.22 -18.51 4.73
N THR A 379 18.95 -17.40 4.81
CA THR A 379 18.54 -16.20 5.55
C THR A 379 18.05 -15.11 4.60
N TYR A 380 16.88 -14.53 4.87
CA TYR A 380 16.32 -13.46 4.05
C TYR A 380 15.51 -12.49 4.91
N THR A 381 15.35 -11.27 4.43
CA THR A 381 14.52 -10.25 5.09
C THR A 381 13.96 -9.25 4.09
N SER A 382 12.84 -8.62 4.45
CA SER A 382 12.35 -7.43 3.75
C SER A 382 12.80 -6.16 4.48
N LEU A 383 13.05 -5.11 3.70
CA LEU A 383 13.30 -3.78 4.22
C LEU A 383 12.40 -2.77 3.54
N LYS A 384 11.65 -2.01 4.35
CA LYS A 384 10.70 -0.97 3.92
C LYS A 384 11.11 0.40 4.44
N GLY A 385 10.39 1.45 4.03
CA GLY A 385 10.62 2.82 4.48
C GLY A 385 10.29 3.07 5.96
N TYR A 386 10.66 4.21 6.45
CA TYR A 386 10.48 4.63 7.85
C TYR A 386 9.02 4.59 8.33
N ASP A 387 8.10 4.95 7.47
CA ASP A 387 6.65 5.01 7.74
C ASP A 387 5.97 3.64 7.86
N HIS A 388 6.70 2.56 7.57
CA HIS A 388 6.24 1.18 7.74
C HIS A 388 6.64 0.56 9.08
N TYR A 389 7.48 1.22 9.87
CA TYR A 389 7.92 0.68 11.16
C TYR A 389 7.46 1.55 12.33
N PRO A 390 6.98 0.93 13.43
CA PRO A 390 6.67 1.68 14.64
C PRO A 390 7.92 2.36 15.20
N CYS A 391 7.81 3.64 15.50
CA CYS A 391 8.79 4.35 16.29
C CYS A 391 8.45 4.22 17.77
N LEU A 392 9.24 3.44 18.51
CA LEU A 392 8.96 3.15 19.91
C LEU A 392 8.98 4.39 20.80
N ARG A 393 9.80 5.39 20.47
CA ARG A 393 9.82 6.69 21.14
C ARG A 393 8.49 7.44 20.95
N ARG A 394 7.95 7.45 19.72
CA ARG A 394 6.65 8.05 19.44
C ARG A 394 5.51 7.29 20.09
N LEU A 395 5.60 5.96 20.10
CA LEU A 395 4.61 5.12 20.77
C LEU A 395 4.52 5.43 22.27
N ASP A 396 5.66 5.58 22.97
CA ASP A 396 5.67 5.97 24.37
C ASP A 396 5.06 7.37 24.58
N ARG A 397 5.38 8.33 23.70
CA ARG A 397 4.81 9.68 23.73
C ARG A 397 3.31 9.66 23.46
N ALA A 398 2.86 8.91 22.45
CA ALA A 398 1.43 8.80 22.12
C ALA A 398 0.56 8.23 23.25
N ALA A 399 1.16 7.45 24.16
CA ALA A 399 0.45 6.95 25.35
C ALA A 399 0.30 8.00 26.47
N GLU A 400 1.03 9.11 26.41
CA GLU A 400 1.11 10.13 27.48
C GLU A 400 0.69 11.53 27.02
N GLU A 401 0.97 11.88 25.74
CA GLU A 401 0.65 13.18 25.16
C GLU A 401 -0.79 13.23 24.65
N PRO A 402 -1.44 14.41 24.59
CA PRO A 402 -2.79 14.55 24.04
C PRO A 402 -2.93 13.93 22.64
N LEU A 403 -4.05 13.24 22.40
CA LEU A 403 -4.30 12.61 21.11
C LEU A 403 -4.49 13.66 20.00
N PRO A 404 -3.94 13.46 18.80
CA PRO A 404 -4.01 14.41 17.69
C PRO A 404 -5.37 14.33 16.95
N LEU A 405 -6.47 14.50 17.64
CA LEU A 405 -7.83 14.35 17.10
C LEU A 405 -8.12 15.29 15.93
N ALA A 406 -7.54 16.49 15.94
CA ALA A 406 -7.74 17.48 14.87
C ALA A 406 -7.01 17.13 13.55
N GLU A 407 -6.08 16.19 13.56
CA GLU A 407 -5.28 15.82 12.38
C GLU A 407 -5.98 14.84 11.44
N VAL A 408 -7.11 14.26 11.85
CA VAL A 408 -7.82 13.25 11.08
C VAL A 408 -9.28 13.64 10.79
N PRO A 409 -9.85 13.14 9.68
CA PRO A 409 -11.27 13.38 9.39
C PRO A 409 -12.14 12.63 10.40
N HIS A 410 -13.18 13.29 10.90
CA HIS A 410 -14.13 12.64 11.82
C HIS A 410 -15.28 11.91 11.09
N ASP A 411 -15.63 12.31 9.87
CA ASP A 411 -16.68 11.69 9.05
C ASP A 411 -18.03 11.55 9.78
N GLY A 412 -18.34 12.51 10.64
CA GLY A 412 -19.54 12.50 11.47
C GLY A 412 -19.44 11.67 12.76
N ARG A 413 -18.28 11.09 13.07
CA ARG A 413 -17.98 10.39 14.33
C ARG A 413 -17.65 11.39 15.45
N SER A 414 -17.89 11.00 16.70
CA SER A 414 -17.49 11.78 17.86
C SER A 414 -15.96 11.71 18.10
N ASP A 415 -15.41 12.71 18.80
CA ASP A 415 -14.02 12.74 19.27
C ASP A 415 -13.68 11.48 20.07
N ASN A 416 -14.60 11.01 20.91
CA ASN A 416 -14.43 9.77 21.68
C ASN A 416 -14.26 8.55 20.77
N ALA A 417 -15.08 8.41 19.73
CA ALA A 417 -14.97 7.27 18.80
C ALA A 417 -13.66 7.28 18.02
N VAL A 418 -13.16 8.45 17.62
CA VAL A 418 -11.85 8.62 16.97
C VAL A 418 -10.73 8.32 17.98
N GLY A 419 -10.86 8.82 19.21
CA GLY A 419 -9.94 8.53 20.31
C GLY A 419 -9.83 7.03 20.61
N CYS A 420 -10.93 6.29 20.61
CA CYS A 420 -10.93 4.83 20.77
C CYS A 420 -10.12 4.12 19.66
N ASP A 421 -10.23 4.56 18.41
CA ASP A 421 -9.43 4.00 17.31
C ASP A 421 -7.92 4.27 17.53
N MET A 422 -7.56 5.47 17.98
CA MET A 422 -6.17 5.83 18.29
C MET A 422 -5.62 5.01 19.45
N LEU A 423 -6.38 4.87 20.57
CA LEU A 423 -5.98 4.03 21.70
C LEU A 423 -5.80 2.57 21.31
N THR A 424 -6.70 2.06 20.47
CA THR A 424 -6.59 0.70 19.95
C THR A 424 -5.31 0.52 19.10
N ALA A 425 -4.98 1.50 18.24
CA ALA A 425 -3.75 1.46 17.46
C ALA A 425 -2.48 1.49 18.35
N ILE A 426 -2.48 2.31 19.41
CA ILE A 426 -1.40 2.34 20.40
C ILE A 426 -1.27 0.96 21.08
N ALA A 427 -2.38 0.38 21.56
CA ALA A 427 -2.39 -0.91 22.23
C ALA A 427 -1.91 -2.06 21.33
N VAL A 428 -2.40 -2.12 20.09
CA VAL A 428 -1.94 -3.12 19.09
C VAL A 428 -0.43 -2.99 18.87
N THR A 429 0.06 -1.76 18.73
CA THR A 429 1.48 -1.49 18.48
C THR A 429 2.35 -1.86 19.69
N TYR A 430 1.91 -1.64 20.92
CA TYR A 430 2.61 -2.12 22.13
C TYR A 430 2.65 -3.63 22.19
N ALA A 431 1.50 -4.30 22.03
CA ALA A 431 1.41 -5.76 22.09
C ALA A 431 2.26 -6.43 21.01
N PHE A 432 2.25 -5.90 19.80
CA PHE A 432 3.11 -6.30 18.69
C PHE A 432 4.60 -6.11 19.04
N SER A 433 4.97 -4.92 19.48
CA SER A 433 6.38 -4.62 19.82
C SER A 433 6.93 -5.46 20.98
N CYS A 434 6.06 -6.02 21.84
CA CYS A 434 6.43 -6.95 22.90
C CYS A 434 6.64 -8.38 22.43
N GLN A 435 6.15 -8.75 21.24
CA GLN A 435 6.13 -10.12 20.73
C GLN A 435 6.91 -10.29 19.42
N ALA A 436 6.98 -9.25 18.59
CA ALA A 436 7.67 -9.25 17.31
C ALA A 436 9.12 -8.78 17.47
N PRO A 437 10.12 -9.59 17.12
CA PRO A 437 11.51 -9.11 17.01
C PRO A 437 11.62 -8.01 15.96
N GLU A 438 10.88 -8.16 14.90
CA GLU A 438 10.75 -7.27 13.75
C GLU A 438 9.32 -7.28 13.24
N GLY A 439 9.09 -6.51 12.19
CA GLY A 439 7.80 -6.46 11.54
C GLY A 439 7.35 -5.03 11.30
N ASP A 440 6.42 -4.86 10.39
CA ASP A 440 5.91 -3.57 10.00
C ASP A 440 4.44 -3.35 10.41
N LEU A 441 4.02 -2.10 10.34
CA LEU A 441 2.66 -1.69 10.70
C LEU A 441 1.59 -2.19 9.72
N ASP A 442 1.96 -2.54 8.50
CA ASP A 442 0.98 -2.98 7.49
C ASP A 442 0.38 -4.34 7.87
N ALA A 443 1.14 -5.15 8.62
CA ALA A 443 0.68 -6.43 9.15
C ALA A 443 -0.36 -6.31 10.29
N LEU A 444 -0.48 -5.15 10.94
CA LEU A 444 -1.30 -4.99 12.16
C LEU A 444 -2.79 -4.73 11.92
N GLY A 445 -3.22 -4.53 10.68
CA GLY A 445 -4.61 -4.27 10.34
C GLY A 445 -5.21 -2.97 10.93
N ILE A 446 -4.38 -1.98 11.22
CA ILE A 446 -4.79 -0.67 11.76
C ILE A 446 -5.57 0.11 10.69
N ARG A 447 -6.66 0.77 11.11
CA ARG A 447 -7.44 1.66 10.24
C ARG A 447 -6.83 3.06 10.22
N TRP A 448 -5.93 3.31 9.27
CA TRP A 448 -5.20 4.58 9.17
C TRP A 448 -6.05 5.82 8.85
N ARG A 449 -7.32 5.66 8.49
CA ARG A 449 -8.21 6.79 8.21
C ARG A 449 -8.43 7.68 9.43
N TYR A 450 -8.45 7.08 10.61
CA TYR A 450 -8.74 7.74 11.91
C TYR A 450 -7.51 7.76 12.82
N VAL A 451 -6.38 7.30 12.36
CA VAL A 451 -5.13 7.23 13.13
C VAL A 451 -4.02 7.79 12.24
N PRO A 452 -3.48 8.99 12.54
CA PRO A 452 -2.40 9.53 11.73
C PRO A 452 -1.14 8.67 11.89
N ARG A 453 -0.54 8.27 10.79
CA ARG A 453 0.71 7.47 10.83
C ARG A 453 1.82 8.18 11.61
N SER A 454 1.88 9.51 11.52
CA SER A 454 2.79 10.36 12.28
C SER A 454 2.74 10.15 13.80
N MET A 455 1.63 9.66 14.32
CA MET A 455 1.49 9.31 15.75
C MET A 455 2.39 8.13 16.15
N LEU A 456 2.57 7.17 15.27
CA LEU A 456 3.28 5.91 15.53
C LEU A 456 4.60 5.76 14.77
N THR A 457 4.83 6.54 13.71
CA THR A 457 6.01 6.45 12.85
C THR A 457 6.81 7.74 12.83
N VAL A 458 7.99 7.72 12.24
CA VAL A 458 8.82 8.90 11.99
C VAL A 458 9.33 8.89 10.56
N THR A 459 9.66 10.04 10.03
CA THR A 459 10.43 10.18 8.79
C THR A 459 11.94 10.00 9.06
N SER A 460 12.73 9.94 8.00
CA SER A 460 14.20 9.89 8.11
C SER A 460 14.79 11.11 8.82
N GLY A 461 14.16 12.27 8.64
CA GLY A 461 14.54 13.54 9.28
C GLY A 461 14.23 13.57 10.78
N GLU A 462 13.10 12.97 11.20
CA GLU A 462 12.65 12.95 12.60
C GLU A 462 13.31 11.86 13.45
N CYS A 463 14.04 10.92 12.83
CA CYS A 463 14.68 9.82 13.54
C CYS A 463 15.95 10.30 14.27
N LEU A 464 16.00 10.23 15.58
CA LEU A 464 17.13 10.64 16.42
C LEU A 464 18.37 9.76 16.25
N ARG A 465 18.26 8.63 15.54
CA ARG A 465 19.38 7.69 15.31
C ARG A 465 20.12 7.38 16.62
N GLY A 466 21.44 7.51 16.64
CA GLY A 466 22.29 7.20 17.80
C GLY A 466 21.94 7.90 19.11
N ARG A 467 21.17 8.99 19.08
CA ARG A 467 20.67 9.69 20.26
C ARG A 467 19.37 9.10 20.81
N CYS A 468 18.69 8.20 20.07
CA CYS A 468 17.44 7.59 20.49
C CYS A 468 17.71 6.48 21.53
N PRO A 469 16.96 6.42 22.66
CA PRO A 469 17.14 5.39 23.68
C PRO A 469 16.88 3.98 23.18
N TYR A 470 16.16 3.83 22.06
CA TYR A 470 15.85 2.55 21.42
C TYR A 470 16.84 2.15 20.32
N PHE A 471 17.72 3.04 19.87
CA PHE A 471 18.59 2.82 18.72
C PHE A 471 19.53 1.65 18.88
N SER A 472 20.13 1.49 20.05
CA SER A 472 21.23 0.54 20.34
C SER A 472 20.83 -0.93 20.47
N GLY A 473 19.72 -1.35 19.82
CA GLY A 473 19.38 -2.78 19.80
C GLY A 473 17.87 -3.06 19.74
N THR A 474 17.03 -2.17 20.24
CA THR A 474 15.59 -2.42 20.45
C THR A 474 14.67 -1.80 19.41
N CYS A 475 15.14 -0.86 18.58
CA CYS A 475 14.37 -0.23 17.52
C CYS A 475 13.98 -1.23 16.42
N LEU A 476 12.73 -1.23 15.98
CA LEU A 476 12.22 -2.12 14.94
C LEU A 476 12.87 -1.85 13.58
N LEU A 477 12.89 -0.61 13.12
CA LEU A 477 13.51 -0.24 11.83
C LEU A 477 15.02 -0.54 11.81
N HIS A 478 15.76 -0.05 12.81
CA HIS A 478 17.21 -0.27 12.85
C HIS A 478 17.55 -1.74 13.17
N GLY A 479 16.64 -2.48 13.79
CA GLY A 479 16.68 -3.92 13.91
C GLY A 479 16.56 -4.61 12.55
N ALA A 480 15.58 -4.23 11.74
CA ALA A 480 15.40 -4.74 10.38
C ALA A 480 16.64 -4.47 9.51
N ARG A 481 17.23 -3.27 9.60
CA ARG A 481 18.48 -2.93 8.89
C ARG A 481 19.67 -3.80 9.34
N ARG A 482 19.81 -4.06 10.64
CA ARG A 482 20.87 -4.97 11.15
C ARG A 482 20.69 -6.39 10.65
N ARG A 483 19.45 -6.88 10.57
CA ARG A 483 19.18 -8.21 10.00
C ARG A 483 19.46 -8.26 8.50
N ALA A 484 19.09 -7.19 7.78
CA ALA A 484 19.42 -7.10 6.37
C ALA A 484 20.93 -7.25 6.13
N ASN A 485 21.77 -6.66 6.98
CA ASN A 485 23.23 -6.84 6.94
C ASN A 485 23.70 -8.29 7.20
N CYS A 486 22.84 -9.14 7.75
CA CYS A 486 23.15 -10.53 8.07
C CYS A 486 22.42 -11.54 7.19
N SER A 487 21.65 -11.06 6.19
CA SER A 487 20.81 -11.90 5.33
C SER A 487 21.49 -12.20 4.00
N ASP A 488 21.25 -13.41 3.46
CA ASP A 488 21.68 -13.79 2.12
C ASP A 488 20.87 -13.02 1.05
N VAL A 489 19.56 -12.82 1.29
CA VAL A 489 18.68 -12.10 0.38
C VAL A 489 18.01 -10.93 1.10
N VAL A 490 18.12 -9.75 0.51
CA VAL A 490 17.45 -8.53 0.97
C VAL A 490 16.41 -8.12 -0.07
N VAL A 491 15.14 -8.15 0.33
CA VAL A 491 14.03 -7.75 -0.55
C VAL A 491 13.56 -6.35 -0.17
N THR A 492 13.38 -5.49 -1.15
CA THR A 492 12.88 -4.13 -0.96
C THR A 492 11.97 -3.71 -2.11
N ASN A 493 11.50 -2.47 -2.10
CA ASN A 493 10.80 -1.89 -3.25
C ASN A 493 11.71 -0.91 -4.01
N HIS A 494 11.33 -0.56 -5.24
CA HIS A 494 12.05 0.41 -6.07
C HIS A 494 12.27 1.75 -5.33
N SER A 495 11.26 2.21 -4.59
CA SER A 495 11.32 3.48 -3.87
C SER A 495 12.46 3.50 -2.83
N LEU A 496 12.58 2.45 -2.01
CA LEU A 496 13.64 2.41 -0.99
C LEU A 496 15.02 2.21 -1.60
N LEU A 497 15.14 1.43 -2.67
CA LEU A 497 16.38 1.31 -3.43
C LEU A 497 16.82 2.69 -3.96
N LEU A 498 15.90 3.45 -4.56
CA LEU A 498 16.18 4.79 -5.09
C LEU A 498 16.49 5.83 -3.99
N CYS A 499 15.85 5.71 -2.81
CA CYS A 499 16.23 6.47 -1.63
C CYS A 499 17.67 6.15 -1.16
N ASP A 500 18.08 4.89 -1.27
CA ASP A 500 19.43 4.47 -0.91
C ASP A 500 20.47 5.00 -1.89
N VAL A 501 20.16 5.01 -3.19
CA VAL A 501 21.01 5.65 -4.23
C VAL A 501 21.19 7.13 -3.92
N GLU A 502 20.13 7.85 -3.56
CA GLU A 502 20.20 9.25 -3.16
C GLU A 502 21.00 9.45 -1.88
N ALA A 503 20.88 8.51 -0.94
CA ALA A 503 21.62 8.52 0.32
C ALA A 503 23.04 7.95 0.20
N GLU A 504 23.56 7.69 -1.01
CA GLU A 504 24.90 7.16 -1.26
C GLU A 504 25.18 5.85 -0.51
N GLY A 505 24.23 4.87 -0.58
CA GLY A 505 24.38 3.54 -0.01
C GLY A 505 24.31 3.47 1.52
N ARG A 506 23.69 4.45 2.20
CA ARG A 506 23.66 4.52 3.67
C ARG A 506 22.39 3.92 4.32
N ILE A 507 21.46 3.42 3.51
CA ILE A 507 20.17 2.89 4.00
C ILE A 507 20.14 1.37 3.97
N LEU A 508 20.51 0.78 2.83
CA LEU A 508 20.56 -0.66 2.60
C LEU A 508 21.94 -1.25 2.99
N PRO A 509 22.04 -2.59 3.16
CA PRO A 509 23.34 -3.22 3.30
C PRO A 509 24.18 -3.07 2.01
N PRO A 510 25.49 -3.38 2.05
CA PRO A 510 26.37 -3.28 0.89
C PRO A 510 26.08 -4.40 -0.13
N VAL A 511 24.98 -4.28 -0.86
CA VAL A 511 24.56 -5.19 -1.93
C VAL A 511 25.10 -4.69 -3.26
N ARG A 512 25.78 -5.55 -3.99
CA ARG A 512 26.39 -5.24 -5.30
C ARG A 512 25.72 -5.96 -6.46
N ASP A 513 24.93 -6.99 -6.18
CA ASP A 513 24.19 -7.78 -7.16
C ASP A 513 22.69 -7.61 -6.90
N TRP A 514 21.98 -7.05 -7.88
CA TRP A 514 20.57 -6.69 -7.76
C TRP A 514 19.70 -7.30 -8.85
N VAL A 515 18.51 -7.73 -8.47
CA VAL A 515 17.41 -7.96 -9.39
C VAL A 515 16.37 -6.85 -9.20
N VAL A 516 16.03 -6.15 -10.27
CA VAL A 516 14.94 -5.16 -10.32
C VAL A 516 13.77 -5.81 -11.04
N ASP A 517 12.80 -6.30 -10.27
CA ASP A 517 11.61 -6.95 -10.81
C ASP A 517 10.52 -5.91 -11.12
N GLU A 518 9.70 -6.17 -12.14
CA GLU A 518 8.76 -5.22 -12.74
C GLU A 518 9.45 -3.89 -13.15
N ALA A 519 10.65 -4.04 -13.73
CA ALA A 519 11.54 -2.94 -14.07
C ALA A 519 10.96 -1.88 -15.02
N HIS A 520 9.86 -2.19 -15.72
CA HIS A 520 9.12 -1.22 -16.52
C HIS A 520 8.63 0.00 -15.74
N ALA A 521 8.51 -0.12 -14.43
CA ALA A 521 8.08 0.96 -13.56
C ALA A 521 9.23 1.76 -12.94
N PHE A 522 10.48 1.33 -13.13
CA PHE A 522 11.64 1.87 -12.42
C PHE A 522 11.90 3.35 -12.75
N GLU A 523 11.87 3.74 -14.04
CA GLU A 523 12.06 5.15 -14.44
C GLU A 523 11.01 6.07 -13.81
N ALA A 524 9.74 5.68 -13.88
CA ALA A 524 8.65 6.49 -13.32
C ALA A 524 8.77 6.65 -11.80
N GLU A 525 9.18 5.58 -11.11
CA GLU A 525 9.42 5.60 -9.67
C GLU A 525 10.63 6.47 -9.32
N ALA A 526 11.74 6.36 -10.07
CA ALA A 526 12.92 7.17 -9.86
C ALA A 526 12.64 8.66 -10.09
N ARG A 527 11.89 9.00 -11.13
CA ARG A 527 11.46 10.38 -11.40
C ARG A 527 10.65 10.95 -10.25
N ARG A 528 9.72 10.15 -9.71
CA ARG A 528 8.89 10.53 -8.56
C ARG A 528 9.73 10.67 -7.28
N GLN A 529 10.66 9.74 -7.05
CA GLN A 529 11.46 9.71 -5.81
C GLN A 529 12.48 10.85 -5.75
N TRP A 530 13.05 11.23 -6.91
CA TRP A 530 14.05 12.30 -7.01
C TRP A 530 13.45 13.66 -7.42
N ALA A 531 12.12 13.76 -7.47
CA ALA A 531 11.45 15.03 -7.67
C ALA A 531 11.59 15.92 -6.43
N VAL A 532 11.88 17.19 -6.64
CA VAL A 532 11.81 18.22 -5.59
C VAL A 532 10.45 18.88 -5.65
N GLU A 533 9.69 18.71 -4.59
CA GLU A 533 8.34 19.26 -4.48
C GLU A 533 8.27 20.24 -3.29
N VAL A 534 7.70 21.41 -3.54
CA VAL A 534 7.42 22.43 -2.52
C VAL A 534 5.93 22.73 -2.54
N SER A 535 5.25 22.49 -1.43
CA SER A 535 3.80 22.62 -1.30
C SER A 535 3.44 23.64 -0.21
N GLY A 536 2.43 24.47 -0.49
CA GLY A 536 1.92 25.43 0.50
C GLY A 536 1.28 24.74 1.71
N ALA A 537 0.72 23.54 1.54
CA ALA A 537 0.15 22.75 2.62
C ALA A 537 1.23 22.19 3.55
N ASP A 538 2.29 21.60 2.97
CA ASP A 538 3.37 21.01 3.75
C ASP A 538 4.17 22.09 4.50
N ALA A 539 4.45 23.21 3.84
CA ALA A 539 5.07 24.37 4.48
C ALA A 539 4.25 24.89 5.67
N ARG A 540 2.94 25.02 5.52
CA ARG A 540 2.06 25.43 6.64
C ARG A 540 2.13 24.43 7.78
N THR A 541 2.02 23.15 7.51
CA THR A 541 2.11 22.07 8.52
C THR A 541 3.46 22.09 9.24
N ALA A 542 4.56 22.34 8.52
CA ALA A 542 5.89 22.51 9.13
C ALA A 542 5.92 23.70 10.11
N PHE A 543 5.38 24.85 9.72
CA PHE A 543 5.30 26.02 10.62
C PHE A 543 4.37 25.81 11.82
N GLU A 544 3.24 25.08 11.66
CA GLU A 544 2.35 24.72 12.76
C GLU A 544 3.06 23.83 13.79
N ARG A 545 3.88 22.87 13.35
CA ARG A 545 4.70 22.02 14.23
C ARG A 545 5.82 22.78 14.93
N ILE A 546 6.49 23.66 14.23
CA ILE A 546 7.51 24.56 14.82
C ILE A 546 6.85 25.45 15.87
N GLY A 547 5.69 26.00 15.54
CA GLY A 547 4.88 26.82 16.44
C GLY A 547 5.54 28.15 16.77
N GLY A 548 5.28 28.65 17.96
CA GLY A 548 5.75 29.94 18.46
C GLY A 548 5.93 29.95 19.98
N THR A 549 5.65 31.11 20.59
CA THR A 549 5.78 31.26 22.06
C THR A 549 4.69 30.58 22.88
N GLN A 550 3.59 30.12 22.23
CA GLN A 550 2.44 29.53 22.93
C GLN A 550 2.12 28.09 22.50
N THR A 551 2.62 27.64 21.37
CA THR A 551 2.33 26.31 20.80
C THR A 551 3.55 25.77 20.08
N GLY A 552 3.55 24.45 19.81
CA GLY A 552 4.55 23.76 19.01
C GLY A 552 5.89 23.53 19.72
N ALA A 553 6.87 23.10 18.93
CA ALA A 553 8.20 22.72 19.43
C ALA A 553 8.91 23.86 20.12
N LEU A 554 8.78 25.09 19.62
CA LEU A 554 9.40 26.26 20.24
C LEU A 554 8.82 26.58 21.63
N HIS A 555 7.51 26.43 21.81
CA HIS A 555 6.88 26.58 23.12
C HIS A 555 7.38 25.52 24.11
N ALA A 556 7.37 24.26 23.71
CA ALA A 556 7.87 23.16 24.53
C ALA A 556 9.34 23.41 24.94
N ALA A 557 10.19 23.80 23.99
CA ALA A 557 11.58 24.13 24.27
C ALA A 557 11.71 25.35 25.24
N MET A 558 10.83 26.36 25.14
CA MET A 558 10.82 27.50 26.07
C MET A 558 10.47 27.10 27.49
N VAL A 559 9.45 26.23 27.65
CA VAL A 559 9.02 25.72 28.98
C VAL A 559 10.20 24.99 29.64
N ASP A 560 10.85 24.10 28.93
CA ASP A 560 11.99 23.35 29.45
C ASP A 560 13.19 24.27 29.72
N ALA A 561 13.47 25.20 28.84
CA ALA A 561 14.58 26.16 28.99
C ALA A 561 14.47 27.04 30.25
N MET A 562 13.23 27.31 30.73
CA MET A 562 13.03 28.09 31.97
C MET A 562 13.58 27.38 33.21
N ALA A 563 13.73 26.07 33.19
CA ALA A 563 14.27 25.25 34.30
C ALA A 563 15.81 25.05 34.23
N LEU A 564 16.45 25.54 33.15
CA LEU A 564 17.90 25.30 32.90
C LEU A 564 18.78 26.44 33.35
N GLU A 565 20.06 26.14 33.57
CA GLU A 565 21.09 27.19 33.76
C GLU A 565 21.26 28.04 32.48
N GLY A 566 21.33 29.34 32.61
CA GLY A 566 21.38 30.25 31.48
C GLY A 566 20.05 30.44 30.75
N SER A 567 18.92 30.15 31.40
CA SER A 567 17.55 30.26 30.88
C SER A 567 17.24 31.55 30.12
N THR A 568 17.75 32.70 30.60
CA THR A 568 17.53 34.01 29.95
C THR A 568 18.07 34.04 28.53
N LEU A 569 19.27 33.46 28.28
CA LEU A 569 19.86 33.41 26.96
C LEU A 569 19.07 32.45 26.05
N MET A 570 18.74 31.24 26.55
CA MET A 570 18.02 30.22 25.80
C MET A 570 16.61 30.72 25.42
N VAL A 571 15.85 31.26 26.37
CA VAL A 571 14.51 31.84 26.10
C VAL A 571 14.60 32.99 25.12
N GLY A 572 15.66 33.83 25.20
CA GLY A 572 15.91 34.90 24.26
C GLY A 572 16.12 34.39 22.82
N LEU A 573 16.93 33.33 22.64
CA LEU A 573 17.17 32.71 21.33
C LEU A 573 15.89 32.05 20.79
N LEU A 574 15.16 31.35 21.62
CA LEU A 574 13.87 30.71 21.25
C LEU A 574 12.81 31.77 20.87
N THR A 575 12.76 32.90 21.58
CA THR A 575 11.88 34.04 21.24
C THR A 575 12.23 34.64 19.89
N LYS A 576 13.53 34.77 19.60
CA LYS A 576 14.02 35.23 18.30
C LYS A 576 13.65 34.27 17.20
N ALA A 577 13.80 32.94 17.43
CA ALA A 577 13.42 31.91 16.49
C ALA A 577 11.90 31.92 16.22
N ALA A 578 11.07 32.09 17.26
CA ALA A 578 9.62 32.19 17.11
C ALA A 578 9.18 33.41 16.27
N ALA A 579 9.82 34.55 16.50
CA ALA A 579 9.55 35.74 15.70
C ALA A 579 10.00 35.57 14.23
N ALA A 580 11.11 34.93 13.97
CA ALA A 580 11.59 34.63 12.62
C ALA A 580 10.66 33.65 11.91
N ALA A 581 10.26 32.53 12.58
CA ALA A 581 9.32 31.54 12.05
C ALA A 581 7.97 32.15 11.66
N SER A 582 7.44 33.07 12.49
CA SER A 582 6.20 33.78 12.16
C SER A 582 6.34 34.64 10.90
N ARG A 583 7.46 35.31 10.71
CA ARG A 583 7.71 36.12 9.49
C ARG A 583 7.87 35.21 8.27
N ALA A 584 8.59 34.11 8.41
CA ALA A 584 8.79 33.14 7.32
C ALA A 584 7.46 32.49 6.91
N GLN A 585 6.61 32.15 7.87
CA GLN A 585 5.28 31.62 7.59
C GLN A 585 4.44 32.58 6.72
N VAL A 586 4.45 33.88 7.04
CA VAL A 586 3.73 34.89 6.25
C VAL A 586 4.36 35.05 4.86
N ALA A 587 5.68 35.08 4.77
CA ALA A 587 6.38 35.24 3.49
C ALA A 587 6.13 34.02 2.56
N VAL A 588 6.21 32.79 3.07
CA VAL A 588 5.94 31.57 2.31
C VAL A 588 4.46 31.51 1.90
N ALA A 589 3.53 31.89 2.76
CA ALA A 589 2.12 32.01 2.36
C ALA A 589 1.90 33.04 1.25
N GLY A 590 2.65 34.15 1.28
CA GLY A 590 2.69 35.15 0.19
C GLY A 590 3.21 34.58 -1.12
N LEU A 591 4.25 33.75 -1.09
CA LEU A 591 4.76 33.04 -2.26
C LEU A 591 3.67 32.16 -2.89
N PHE A 592 3.00 31.30 -2.10
CA PHE A 592 1.95 30.43 -2.63
C PHE A 592 0.69 31.19 -3.10
N SER A 593 0.44 32.37 -2.54
CA SER A 593 -0.57 33.27 -3.09
C SER A 593 -0.19 33.77 -4.49
N ALA A 594 1.07 34.14 -4.70
CA ALA A 594 1.56 34.54 -6.03
C ALA A 594 1.58 33.34 -7.01
N VAL A 595 1.96 32.15 -6.54
CA VAL A 595 1.88 30.91 -7.34
C VAL A 595 0.44 30.63 -7.79
N HIS A 596 -0.57 30.86 -6.95
CA HIS A 596 -1.97 30.70 -7.33
C HIS A 596 -2.38 31.57 -8.51
N GLU A 597 -1.90 32.80 -8.59
CA GLU A 597 -2.23 33.74 -9.67
C GLU A 597 -1.64 33.29 -11.04
N LEU A 598 -0.65 32.39 -11.06
CA LEU A 598 -0.19 31.74 -12.31
C LEU A 598 -1.31 30.96 -13.01
N GLY A 599 -2.42 30.66 -12.32
CA GLY A 599 -3.60 30.03 -12.90
C GLY A 599 -4.17 30.81 -14.08
N SER A 600 -3.94 32.11 -14.18
CA SER A 600 -4.30 32.95 -15.32
C SER A 600 -3.57 32.56 -16.61
N LEU A 601 -2.37 32.00 -16.51
CA LEU A 601 -1.56 31.54 -17.64
C LEU A 601 -1.94 30.11 -18.09
N ALA A 602 -2.60 29.37 -17.24
CA ALA A 602 -2.96 27.98 -17.51
C ALA A 602 -4.18 27.92 -18.46
N ARG A 603 -3.93 27.62 -19.74
CA ARG A 603 -4.97 27.38 -20.74
C ARG A 603 -5.47 25.93 -20.64
N GLY A 604 -6.71 25.74 -20.28
CA GLY A 604 -7.32 24.39 -20.28
C GLY A 604 -8.74 24.40 -19.77
N ASP A 605 -9.68 23.92 -20.60
CA ASP A 605 -11.10 23.75 -20.27
C ASP A 605 -11.40 22.33 -19.81
N GLY A 606 -10.58 21.83 -18.89
CA GLY A 606 -10.76 20.50 -18.31
C GLY A 606 -11.44 20.59 -16.94
N GLY A 607 -12.50 19.81 -16.70
CA GLY A 607 -13.23 19.70 -15.43
C GLY A 607 -12.42 19.11 -14.26
N TYR A 608 -11.11 19.29 -14.22
CA TYR A 608 -10.24 18.87 -13.13
C TYR A 608 -10.09 19.99 -12.09
N ASP A 609 -9.98 19.60 -10.84
CA ASP A 609 -9.83 20.52 -9.70
C ASP A 609 -8.45 21.21 -9.66
N THR A 610 -7.46 20.64 -10.36
CA THR A 610 -6.08 21.14 -10.46
C THR A 610 -5.64 21.24 -11.91
N VAL A 611 -4.74 22.19 -12.20
CA VAL A 611 -4.12 22.38 -13.51
C VAL A 611 -2.60 22.37 -13.31
N THR A 612 -1.90 21.69 -14.21
CA THR A 612 -0.43 21.71 -14.22
C THR A 612 0.05 22.69 -15.28
N LEU A 613 0.84 23.67 -14.88
CA LEU A 613 1.48 24.66 -15.74
C LEU A 613 2.96 24.28 -15.90
N TRP A 614 3.41 24.12 -17.13
CA TRP A 614 4.82 24.01 -17.44
C TRP A 614 5.50 25.37 -17.33
N LEU A 615 6.57 25.48 -16.56
CA LEU A 615 7.31 26.70 -16.31
C LEU A 615 8.40 26.89 -17.38
N ASP A 616 7.96 27.05 -18.63
CA ASP A 616 8.84 27.31 -19.76
C ASP A 616 9.35 28.76 -19.78
N ALA A 617 10.18 29.09 -20.76
CA ALA A 617 10.71 30.43 -20.92
C ALA A 617 9.62 31.50 -21.06
N THR A 618 8.47 31.17 -21.65
CA THR A 618 7.34 32.06 -21.80
C THR A 618 6.64 32.35 -20.48
N ALA A 619 6.34 31.29 -19.71
CA ALA A 619 5.77 31.40 -18.38
C ALA A 619 6.69 32.22 -17.45
N ARG A 620 8.00 31.94 -17.51
CA ARG A 620 9.01 32.64 -16.70
C ARG A 620 9.25 34.10 -17.11
N ALA A 621 8.89 34.50 -18.32
CA ALA A 621 8.95 35.88 -18.80
C ALA A 621 7.68 36.69 -18.50
N SER A 622 6.65 36.06 -17.92
CA SER A 622 5.38 36.72 -17.61
C SER A 622 5.48 37.67 -16.39
N ALA A 623 4.51 38.60 -16.31
CA ALA A 623 4.41 39.50 -15.16
C ALA A 623 4.05 38.74 -13.87
N GLU A 624 3.18 37.72 -14.00
CA GLU A 624 2.77 36.84 -12.90
C GLU A 624 3.95 36.07 -12.32
N TRP A 625 4.88 35.60 -13.16
CA TRP A 625 6.09 34.93 -12.69
C TRP A 625 7.06 35.92 -12.03
N ALA A 626 7.11 37.16 -12.46
CA ALA A 626 7.91 38.19 -11.80
C ALA A 626 7.43 38.41 -10.34
N GLU A 627 6.13 38.41 -10.10
CA GLU A 627 5.54 38.49 -8.76
C GLU A 627 5.91 37.26 -7.91
N VAL A 628 5.91 36.05 -8.52
CA VAL A 628 6.37 34.81 -7.83
C VAL A 628 7.84 34.94 -7.42
N ARG A 629 8.72 35.43 -8.28
CA ARG A 629 10.14 35.60 -7.98
C ARG A 629 10.38 36.63 -6.86
N ASP A 630 9.67 37.73 -6.87
CA ASP A 630 9.77 38.76 -5.82
C ASP A 630 9.29 38.20 -4.48
N ALA A 631 8.19 37.45 -4.47
CA ALA A 631 7.69 36.78 -3.28
C ALA A 631 8.64 35.67 -2.80
N ALA A 632 9.26 34.92 -3.73
CA ALA A 632 10.26 33.90 -3.42
C ALA A 632 11.49 34.47 -2.74
N ALA A 633 12.02 35.58 -3.24
CA ALA A 633 13.16 36.26 -2.61
C ALA A 633 12.85 36.68 -1.16
N GLY A 634 11.65 37.22 -0.91
CA GLY A 634 11.21 37.53 0.45
C GLY A 634 11.04 36.30 1.36
N ALA A 635 10.55 35.18 0.80
CA ALA A 635 10.43 33.91 1.51
C ALA A 635 11.80 33.30 1.83
N GLU A 636 12.74 33.36 0.89
CA GLU A 636 14.11 32.86 1.07
C GLU A 636 14.84 33.59 2.18
N ASP A 637 14.79 34.93 2.21
CA ASP A 637 15.40 35.72 3.25
C ASP A 637 14.85 35.41 4.64
N ALA A 638 13.50 35.27 4.73
CA ALA A 638 12.82 34.95 5.98
C ALA A 638 13.10 33.52 6.45
N LEU A 639 13.16 32.54 5.53
CA LEU A 639 13.54 31.17 5.82
C LEU A 639 15.00 31.08 6.29
N ASP A 640 15.93 31.75 5.63
CA ASP A 640 17.34 31.80 6.00
C ASP A 640 17.53 32.36 7.42
N GLU A 641 16.82 33.43 7.77
CA GLU A 641 16.83 33.98 9.13
C GLU A 641 16.28 32.95 10.15
N THR A 642 15.20 32.26 9.80
CA THR A 642 14.57 31.27 10.68
C THR A 642 15.47 30.05 10.89
N VAL A 643 16.08 29.53 9.83
CA VAL A 643 17.01 28.40 9.86
C VAL A 643 18.20 28.72 10.79
N ARG A 644 18.78 29.93 10.68
CA ARG A 644 19.87 30.37 11.57
C ARG A 644 19.40 30.50 13.02
N ALA A 645 18.25 31.12 13.26
CA ALA A 645 17.73 31.32 14.61
C ALA A 645 17.41 30.00 15.32
N LEU A 646 16.85 29.04 14.60
CA LEU A 646 16.56 27.67 15.12
C LEU A 646 17.88 26.91 15.39
N ALA A 647 18.87 27.02 14.52
CA ALA A 647 20.17 26.39 14.70
C ALA A 647 20.90 26.96 15.94
N ASP A 648 20.87 28.28 16.13
CA ASP A 648 21.44 28.94 17.30
C ASP A 648 20.77 28.45 18.60
N ALA A 649 19.43 28.38 18.59
CA ALA A 649 18.66 27.90 19.74
C ALA A 649 18.90 26.40 20.03
N SER A 650 18.93 25.57 19.01
CA SER A 650 19.28 24.15 19.12
C SER A 650 20.64 23.94 19.74
N SER A 651 21.65 24.62 19.23
CA SER A 651 23.03 24.52 19.73
C SER A 651 23.16 24.97 21.19
N ALA A 652 22.47 26.04 21.58
CA ALA A 652 22.47 26.51 22.96
C ALA A 652 21.85 25.52 23.98
N MET A 653 20.91 24.67 23.52
CA MET A 653 20.20 23.69 24.34
C MET A 653 20.88 22.30 24.34
N GLU A 654 21.81 22.02 23.45
CA GLU A 654 22.33 20.66 23.21
C GLU A 654 22.89 19.99 24.48
N ALA A 655 23.59 20.73 25.33
CA ALA A 655 24.24 20.20 26.53
C ALA A 655 23.25 19.88 27.67
N GLN A 656 22.15 20.63 27.81
CA GLN A 656 21.26 20.57 28.98
C GLN A 656 19.86 19.96 28.62
N ALA A 657 19.42 20.12 27.37
CA ALA A 657 18.14 19.63 26.86
C ALA A 657 18.31 19.00 25.47
N PRO A 658 19.03 17.86 25.37
CA PRO A 658 19.41 17.27 24.09
C PRO A 658 18.21 16.81 23.25
N GLN A 659 17.07 16.50 23.89
CA GLN A 659 15.86 16.12 23.18
C GLN A 659 15.26 17.33 22.41
N GLN A 660 15.08 18.44 23.08
CA GLN A 660 14.55 19.68 22.50
C GLN A 660 15.52 20.25 21.45
N ALA A 661 16.81 20.18 21.72
CA ALA A 661 17.83 20.55 20.74
C ALA A 661 17.71 19.71 19.46
N ALA A 662 17.47 18.41 19.58
CA ALA A 662 17.29 17.52 18.44
C ALA A 662 15.99 17.83 17.66
N ASP A 663 14.88 18.07 18.38
CA ASP A 663 13.62 18.44 17.75
C ASP A 663 13.75 19.76 16.95
N LEU A 664 14.43 20.78 17.51
CA LEU A 664 14.71 22.04 16.82
C LEU A 664 15.68 21.85 15.62
N ALA A 665 16.66 20.96 15.72
CA ALA A 665 17.57 20.66 14.62
C ALA A 665 16.84 19.96 13.47
N ASP A 666 15.84 19.13 13.76
CA ASP A 666 15.01 18.47 12.74
C ASP A 666 14.15 19.48 11.99
N HIS A 667 13.51 20.42 12.69
CA HIS A 667 12.79 21.52 12.05
C HIS A 667 13.70 22.45 11.27
N THR A 668 14.94 22.66 11.74
CA THR A 668 15.95 23.43 10.99
C THR A 668 16.25 22.77 9.65
N ARG A 669 16.34 21.42 9.62
CA ARG A 669 16.61 20.67 8.38
C ARG A 669 15.42 20.75 7.43
N GLU A 670 14.21 20.54 7.95
CA GLU A 670 12.96 20.64 7.18
C GLU A 670 12.81 22.00 6.48
N LEU A 671 13.07 23.10 7.20
CA LEU A 671 13.03 24.43 6.60
C LEU A 671 14.19 24.68 5.62
N ARG A 672 15.34 24.06 5.81
CA ARG A 672 16.46 24.15 4.88
C ARG A 672 16.15 23.45 3.56
N ASP A 673 15.48 22.27 3.62
CA ASP A 673 15.04 21.54 2.44
C ASP A 673 13.96 22.31 1.69
N LEU A 674 13.01 22.94 2.40
CA LEU A 674 12.02 23.84 1.84
C LEU A 674 12.68 25.03 1.12
N LEU A 675 13.65 25.66 1.75
CA LEU A 675 14.42 26.78 1.17
C LEU A 675 15.19 26.36 -0.10
N ALA A 676 15.85 25.20 -0.06
CA ALA A 676 16.57 24.66 -1.20
C ALA A 676 15.63 24.37 -2.38
N GLY A 677 14.46 23.81 -2.10
CA GLY A 677 13.43 23.54 -3.11
C GLY A 677 12.88 24.83 -3.74
N ILE A 678 12.58 25.86 -2.95
CA ILE A 678 12.14 27.17 -3.45
C ILE A 678 13.20 27.75 -4.38
N ARG A 679 14.47 27.79 -3.96
CA ARG A 679 15.58 28.29 -4.76
C ARG A 679 15.71 27.54 -6.08
N LEU A 680 15.80 26.21 -6.04
CA LEU A 680 15.93 25.38 -7.23
C LEU A 680 14.85 25.70 -8.27
N ILE A 681 13.58 25.76 -7.83
CA ILE A 681 12.45 25.89 -8.75
C ILE A 681 12.28 27.34 -9.22
N CYS A 682 12.43 28.32 -8.34
CA CYS A 682 12.24 29.72 -8.70
C CYS A 682 13.40 30.26 -9.54
N GLU A 683 14.64 29.85 -9.30
CA GLU A 683 15.77 30.15 -10.17
C GLU A 683 15.64 29.41 -11.50
N GLY A 684 15.37 28.12 -11.47
CA GLY A 684 15.10 27.29 -12.65
C GLY A 684 16.24 27.26 -13.68
N THR A 685 17.48 27.30 -13.21
CA THR A 685 18.69 27.36 -14.03
C THR A 685 19.30 26.00 -14.30
N ASP A 686 18.92 24.97 -13.52
CA ASP A 686 19.43 23.61 -13.69
C ASP A 686 18.67 22.91 -14.83
N GLU A 687 19.36 22.70 -15.94
CA GLU A 687 18.80 22.09 -17.15
C GLU A 687 18.52 20.59 -16.98
N SER A 688 18.98 19.94 -15.91
CA SER A 688 18.67 18.54 -15.63
C SER A 688 17.22 18.32 -15.13
N TYR A 689 16.51 19.40 -14.83
CA TYR A 689 15.13 19.37 -14.35
C TYR A 689 14.11 19.91 -15.35
N VAL A 690 12.89 19.41 -15.21
CA VAL A 690 11.67 19.99 -15.77
C VAL A 690 10.90 20.66 -14.65
N TYR A 691 10.50 21.89 -14.84
CA TYR A 691 9.84 22.69 -13.81
C TYR A 691 8.36 22.88 -14.11
N SER A 692 7.54 22.70 -13.11
CA SER A 692 6.08 22.87 -13.24
C SER A 692 5.45 23.44 -11.97
N ALA A 693 4.25 24.00 -12.13
CA ALA A 693 3.39 24.40 -11.01
C ALA A 693 2.05 23.67 -11.12
N GLN A 694 1.62 23.05 -10.04
CA GLN A 694 0.30 22.46 -9.90
C GLN A 694 -0.60 23.46 -9.16
N LEU A 695 -1.67 23.89 -9.82
CA LEU A 695 -2.50 25.01 -9.39
C LEU A 695 -3.91 24.55 -9.10
N ALA A 696 -4.48 24.96 -7.97
CA ALA A 696 -5.88 24.71 -7.64
C ALA A 696 -6.78 25.73 -8.39
N ARG A 697 -7.88 25.27 -8.98
CA ARG A 697 -8.86 26.16 -9.65
C ARG A 697 -9.73 26.94 -8.69
N SER A 698 -9.77 26.59 -7.44
CA SER A 698 -10.63 27.23 -6.42
C SER A 698 -9.80 27.83 -5.30
N ARG A 699 -10.05 29.11 -4.99
CA ARG A 699 -9.43 29.81 -3.85
C ARG A 699 -9.66 29.10 -2.51
N LYS A 700 -10.71 28.28 -2.36
CA LYS A 700 -10.92 27.45 -1.16
C LYS A 700 -9.86 26.36 -0.99
N ARG A 701 -9.05 26.09 -2.02
CA ARG A 701 -7.96 25.10 -2.05
C ARG A 701 -6.58 25.72 -2.29
N MET A 702 -6.39 27.01 -2.03
CA MET A 702 -5.10 27.71 -2.20
C MET A 702 -3.93 27.04 -1.48
N ALA A 703 -4.19 26.20 -0.47
CA ALA A 703 -3.14 25.45 0.22
C ALA A 703 -2.66 24.21 -0.53
N SER A 704 -3.24 23.88 -1.68
CA SER A 704 -2.87 22.72 -2.48
C SER A 704 -1.98 23.03 -3.69
N GLU A 705 -1.53 24.29 -3.82
CA GLU A 705 -0.53 24.67 -4.84
C GLU A 705 0.82 24.04 -4.53
N ARG A 706 1.46 23.57 -5.62
CA ARG A 706 2.78 22.94 -5.56
C ARG A 706 3.68 23.48 -6.66
N LEU A 707 4.92 23.67 -6.32
CA LEU A 707 6.02 23.86 -7.26
C LEU A 707 6.80 22.57 -7.34
N VAL A 708 7.09 22.10 -8.54
CA VAL A 708 7.70 20.78 -8.77
C VAL A 708 8.88 20.89 -9.73
N ALA A 709 9.99 20.26 -9.40
CA ALA A 709 11.11 20.01 -10.28
C ALA A 709 11.33 18.50 -10.41
N GLU A 710 11.17 17.97 -11.62
CA GLU A 710 11.36 16.55 -11.92
C GLU A 710 12.59 16.36 -12.79
N LYS A 711 13.34 15.26 -12.61
CA LYS A 711 14.49 14.96 -13.46
C LYS A 711 14.04 14.70 -14.90
N LEU A 712 14.68 15.37 -15.84
CA LEU A 712 14.43 15.20 -17.27
C LEU A 712 14.91 13.82 -17.75
N ASP A 713 16.11 13.45 -17.35
CA ASP A 713 16.76 12.19 -17.70
C ASP A 713 17.14 11.42 -16.42
N VAL A 714 16.33 10.41 -16.09
CA VAL A 714 16.56 9.54 -14.96
C VAL A 714 17.68 8.56 -15.24
N GLY A 715 17.79 8.07 -16.50
CA GLY A 715 18.79 7.10 -16.87
C GLY A 715 20.22 7.61 -16.65
N ALA A 716 20.48 8.85 -17.00
CA ALA A 716 21.79 9.48 -16.77
C ALA A 716 22.16 9.53 -15.27
N GLU A 717 21.18 9.79 -14.40
CA GLU A 717 21.41 9.76 -12.95
C GLU A 717 21.70 8.33 -12.45
N VAL A 718 20.97 7.32 -12.95
CA VAL A 718 21.17 5.90 -12.62
C VAL A 718 22.54 5.44 -13.09
N ALA A 719 22.92 5.78 -14.33
CA ALA A 719 24.20 5.42 -14.94
C ALA A 719 25.41 6.05 -14.23
N SER A 720 25.26 7.26 -13.67
CA SER A 720 26.35 7.96 -13.01
C SER A 720 26.46 7.66 -11.52
N ARG A 721 25.35 7.39 -10.83
CA ARG A 721 25.30 7.32 -9.36
C ARG A 721 25.15 5.91 -8.80
N TRP A 722 24.55 4.97 -9.55
CA TRP A 722 24.23 3.64 -9.03
C TRP A 722 24.92 2.52 -9.78
N LEU A 723 24.75 2.41 -11.12
CA LEU A 723 25.30 1.29 -11.89
C LEU A 723 26.82 1.11 -11.77
N PRO A 724 27.64 2.16 -11.66
CA PRO A 724 29.10 2.00 -11.50
C PRO A 724 29.53 1.34 -10.19
N GLU A 725 28.67 1.38 -9.18
CA GLU A 725 28.92 0.77 -7.87
C GLU A 725 28.43 -0.68 -7.81
N MET A 726 27.70 -1.15 -8.84
CA MET A 726 27.10 -2.48 -8.88
C MET A 726 27.99 -3.44 -9.69
N GLU A 727 28.00 -4.70 -9.27
CA GLU A 727 28.69 -5.77 -10.00
C GLU A 727 27.78 -6.35 -11.08
N SER A 728 26.52 -6.66 -10.72
CA SER A 728 25.51 -7.06 -11.69
C SER A 728 24.14 -6.48 -11.33
N VAL A 729 23.38 -6.07 -12.35
CA VAL A 729 21.98 -5.69 -12.19
C VAL A 729 21.15 -6.36 -13.26
N VAL A 730 20.16 -7.13 -12.84
CA VAL A 730 19.21 -7.79 -13.71
C VAL A 730 17.88 -7.03 -13.67
N PHE A 731 17.62 -6.22 -14.66
CA PHE A 731 16.31 -5.61 -14.87
C PHE A 731 15.37 -6.60 -15.55
N THR A 732 14.25 -6.94 -14.94
CA THR A 732 13.31 -7.89 -15.53
C THR A 732 11.87 -7.40 -15.45
N SER A 733 11.12 -7.65 -16.53
CA SER A 733 9.67 -7.42 -16.59
C SER A 733 9.04 -8.20 -17.73
N ALA A 734 7.72 -8.31 -17.72
CA ALA A 734 6.96 -8.86 -18.83
C ALA A 734 6.88 -7.93 -20.06
N THR A 735 7.21 -6.65 -19.89
CA THR A 735 7.04 -5.61 -20.91
C THR A 735 8.18 -4.60 -20.82
N ILE A 736 9.20 -4.81 -21.62
CA ILE A 736 10.41 -3.96 -21.73
C ILE A 736 10.59 -3.47 -23.17
N ALA A 737 10.60 -4.40 -24.13
CA ALA A 737 10.91 -4.13 -25.52
C ALA A 737 9.70 -3.62 -26.32
N VAL A 738 9.96 -2.70 -27.23
CA VAL A 738 9.02 -2.23 -28.24
C VAL A 738 9.31 -2.93 -29.56
N GLY A 739 8.51 -3.94 -29.89
CA GLY A 739 8.92 -4.91 -30.90
C GLY A 739 10.10 -5.72 -30.36
N ASP A 740 11.24 -5.63 -31.04
CA ASP A 740 12.51 -6.27 -30.63
C ASP A 740 13.54 -5.24 -30.12
N ASP A 741 13.14 -3.97 -29.94
CA ASP A 741 14.03 -2.85 -29.60
C ASP A 741 13.94 -2.52 -28.10
N PHE A 742 15.07 -2.65 -27.40
CA PHE A 742 15.23 -2.32 -25.98
C PHE A 742 15.70 -0.89 -25.75
N SER A 743 16.11 -0.16 -26.78
CA SER A 743 16.77 1.15 -26.67
C SER A 743 16.00 2.21 -25.87
N HIS A 744 14.68 2.13 -25.84
CA HIS A 744 13.87 3.00 -24.99
C HIS A 744 14.10 2.68 -23.52
N PHE A 745 14.07 1.41 -23.15
CA PHE A 745 14.25 0.95 -21.78
C PHE A 745 15.70 1.19 -21.31
N ASP A 746 16.70 0.88 -22.13
CA ASP A 746 18.11 1.04 -21.76
C ASP A 746 18.46 2.48 -21.43
N ARG A 747 17.90 3.43 -22.20
CA ARG A 747 18.01 4.86 -21.87
C ARG A 747 17.30 5.19 -20.55
N ALA A 748 16.10 4.65 -20.34
CA ALA A 748 15.28 4.96 -19.16
C ALA A 748 15.95 4.50 -17.85
N VAL A 749 16.73 3.41 -17.89
CA VAL A 749 17.43 2.85 -16.72
C VAL A 749 18.95 3.06 -16.73
N GLY A 750 19.47 3.79 -17.71
CA GLY A 750 20.89 4.16 -17.79
C GLY A 750 21.82 3.11 -18.40
N LEU A 751 21.32 1.98 -18.89
CA LEU A 751 22.14 0.95 -19.54
C LEU A 751 22.77 1.44 -20.84
N ALA A 752 22.08 2.34 -21.57
CA ALA A 752 22.57 2.91 -22.80
C ALA A 752 23.83 3.80 -22.63
N ASP A 753 24.08 4.31 -21.43
CA ASP A 753 25.21 5.19 -21.12
C ASP A 753 26.44 4.43 -20.61
N LEU A 754 26.33 3.11 -20.45
CA LEU A 754 27.43 2.26 -20.02
C LEU A 754 28.38 1.91 -21.18
N PRO A 755 29.62 1.51 -20.90
CA PRO A 755 30.56 1.03 -21.90
C PRO A 755 30.00 -0.17 -22.70
N GLU A 756 30.40 -0.26 -23.97
CA GLU A 756 29.99 -1.37 -24.82
C GLU A 756 30.37 -2.74 -24.22
N GLY A 757 29.43 -3.67 -24.18
CA GLY A 757 29.60 -4.99 -23.59
C GLY A 757 29.32 -5.07 -22.07
N SER A 758 29.01 -3.96 -21.38
CA SER A 758 28.66 -3.97 -19.96
C SER A 758 27.25 -4.50 -19.68
N HIS A 759 26.39 -4.54 -20.69
CA HIS A 759 25.03 -5.09 -20.56
C HIS A 759 24.63 -5.94 -21.76
N ARG A 760 23.57 -6.72 -21.60
CA ARG A 760 22.97 -7.53 -22.66
C ARG A 760 21.45 -7.54 -22.53
N ASP A 761 20.77 -7.35 -23.66
CA ASP A 761 19.33 -7.44 -23.78
C ASP A 761 18.91 -8.86 -24.14
N VAL A 762 17.89 -9.35 -23.45
CA VAL A 762 17.39 -10.71 -23.64
C VAL A 762 15.87 -10.69 -23.72
N ARG A 763 15.33 -11.22 -24.79
CA ARG A 763 13.90 -11.48 -24.92
C ARG A 763 13.64 -12.97 -24.86
N LEU A 764 12.89 -13.40 -23.86
CA LEU A 764 12.48 -14.79 -23.72
C LEU A 764 11.10 -14.99 -24.35
N ASP A 765 10.91 -16.15 -24.94
CA ASP A 765 9.61 -16.55 -25.44
C ASP A 765 8.60 -16.68 -24.28
N SER A 766 7.32 -16.77 -24.60
CA SER A 766 6.30 -16.99 -23.59
C SER A 766 6.05 -18.48 -23.39
N SER A 767 5.80 -18.88 -22.16
CA SER A 767 5.32 -20.23 -21.83
C SER A 767 3.89 -20.49 -22.29
N PHE A 768 3.17 -19.44 -22.74
CA PHE A 768 1.80 -19.55 -23.23
C PHE A 768 1.72 -19.38 -24.74
N ASP A 769 0.90 -20.19 -25.42
CA ASP A 769 0.56 -20.03 -26.82
C ASP A 769 -0.44 -18.89 -27.02
N TYR A 770 0.06 -17.66 -27.09
CA TYR A 770 -0.78 -16.49 -27.29
C TYR A 770 -1.53 -16.51 -28.64
N ASP A 771 -0.99 -17.13 -29.67
CA ASP A 771 -1.63 -17.16 -30.99
C ASP A 771 -2.87 -18.06 -31.00
N ALA A 772 -2.88 -19.10 -30.19
CA ALA A 772 -4.04 -19.99 -30.00
C ALA A 772 -5.06 -19.41 -29.02
N HIS A 773 -4.63 -18.71 -27.98
CA HIS A 773 -5.51 -18.32 -26.87
C HIS A 773 -5.93 -16.85 -26.88
N MET A 774 -5.23 -15.99 -27.59
CA MET A 774 -5.50 -14.55 -27.64
C MET A 774 -5.77 -14.06 -29.05
N SER A 775 -6.89 -13.38 -29.24
CA SER A 775 -7.21 -12.68 -30.48
C SER A 775 -7.12 -11.17 -30.31
N VAL A 776 -6.59 -10.48 -31.30
CA VAL A 776 -6.53 -9.02 -31.35
C VAL A 776 -7.45 -8.49 -32.45
N VAL A 777 -8.37 -7.61 -32.10
CA VAL A 777 -9.31 -6.97 -33.03
C VAL A 777 -9.00 -5.48 -33.11
N VAL A 778 -8.80 -4.97 -34.30
CA VAL A 778 -8.62 -3.54 -34.56
C VAL A 778 -9.86 -3.01 -35.26
N ALA A 779 -10.61 -2.13 -34.62
CA ALA A 779 -11.74 -1.41 -35.24
C ALA A 779 -11.19 -0.24 -36.06
N GLY A 780 -11.12 -0.42 -37.39
CA GLY A 780 -10.32 0.47 -38.25
C GLY A 780 -11.07 1.69 -38.81
N ASP A 781 -12.38 1.76 -38.67
CA ASP A 781 -13.27 2.76 -39.32
C ASP A 781 -13.93 3.74 -38.35
N LEU A 782 -13.60 3.65 -37.05
CA LEU A 782 -14.05 4.66 -36.08
C LEU A 782 -13.50 6.05 -36.40
N PRO A 783 -14.28 7.14 -36.18
CA PRO A 783 -13.71 8.48 -36.19
C PRO A 783 -12.47 8.56 -35.25
N ALA A 784 -11.52 9.44 -35.58
CA ALA A 784 -10.40 9.61 -34.68
C ALA A 784 -10.84 10.19 -33.31
N PRO A 785 -10.15 9.89 -32.19
CA PRO A 785 -10.61 10.29 -30.84
C PRO A 785 -10.91 11.77 -30.62
N ASN A 786 -10.38 12.66 -31.46
CA ASN A 786 -10.62 14.10 -31.39
C ASN A 786 -11.66 14.58 -32.44
N GLU A 787 -12.22 13.68 -33.23
CA GLU A 787 -13.19 14.00 -34.26
C GLU A 787 -14.64 13.96 -33.72
N ARG A 788 -15.50 14.76 -34.34
CA ARG A 788 -16.94 14.76 -34.01
C ARG A 788 -17.56 13.38 -34.32
N GLY A 789 -18.38 12.86 -33.42
CA GLY A 789 -19.04 11.56 -33.60
C GLY A 789 -18.22 10.38 -33.08
N TYR A 790 -16.99 10.59 -32.56
CA TYR A 790 -16.16 9.51 -31.99
C TYR A 790 -16.83 8.81 -30.80
N LEU A 791 -17.31 9.60 -29.82
CA LEU A 791 -17.88 9.00 -28.59
C LEU A 791 -19.18 8.24 -28.88
N GLU A 792 -19.99 8.76 -29.78
CA GLU A 792 -21.24 8.10 -30.23
C GLU A 792 -20.93 6.77 -30.96
N ALA A 793 -19.93 6.74 -31.82
CA ALA A 793 -19.51 5.52 -32.52
C ALA A 793 -18.85 4.51 -31.52
N LEU A 794 -18.13 5.02 -30.55
CA LEU A 794 -17.54 4.22 -29.48
C LEU A 794 -18.61 3.58 -28.58
N GLU A 795 -19.65 4.33 -28.20
CA GLU A 795 -20.78 3.84 -27.41
C GLU A 795 -21.46 2.65 -28.10
N GLU A 796 -21.73 2.74 -29.42
CA GLU A 796 -22.32 1.63 -30.16
C GLU A 796 -21.38 0.41 -30.23
N LEU A 797 -20.09 0.63 -30.53
CA LEU A 797 -19.11 -0.46 -30.51
C LEU A 797 -19.04 -1.14 -29.15
N LEU A 798 -18.94 -0.38 -28.06
CA LEU A 798 -18.86 -0.93 -26.71
C LEU A 798 -20.14 -1.68 -26.32
N PHE A 799 -21.32 -1.17 -26.69
CA PHE A 799 -22.57 -1.89 -26.49
C PHE A 799 -22.52 -3.27 -27.16
N ASP A 800 -22.14 -3.32 -28.45
CA ASP A 800 -22.05 -4.57 -29.20
C ASP A 800 -21.01 -5.53 -28.59
N VAL A 801 -19.86 -5.02 -28.12
CA VAL A 801 -18.82 -5.81 -27.43
C VAL A 801 -19.36 -6.44 -26.15
N HIS A 802 -19.97 -5.64 -25.26
CA HIS A 802 -20.50 -6.14 -23.99
C HIS A 802 -21.60 -7.19 -24.19
N VAL A 803 -22.52 -6.95 -25.14
CA VAL A 803 -23.58 -7.91 -25.47
C VAL A 803 -23.00 -9.18 -26.08
N ALA A 804 -22.01 -9.07 -26.98
CA ALA A 804 -21.39 -10.23 -27.62
C ALA A 804 -20.63 -11.10 -26.62
N MET A 805 -19.93 -10.49 -25.68
CA MET A 805 -19.16 -11.20 -24.65
C MET A 805 -20.02 -11.69 -23.49
N GLY A 806 -21.23 -11.14 -23.29
CA GLY A 806 -22.09 -11.49 -22.18
C GLY A 806 -21.56 -11.04 -20.81
N GLY A 807 -20.78 -9.97 -20.75
CA GLY A 807 -20.03 -9.49 -19.59
C GLY A 807 -18.54 -9.81 -19.66
N SER A 808 -17.85 -9.81 -18.53
CA SER A 808 -16.39 -10.09 -18.43
C SER A 808 -15.50 -9.17 -19.29
N VAL A 809 -15.91 -7.90 -19.43
CA VAL A 809 -15.21 -6.91 -20.26
C VAL A 809 -14.59 -5.83 -19.38
N LEU A 810 -13.30 -5.59 -19.56
CA LEU A 810 -12.58 -4.46 -18.98
C LEU A 810 -12.32 -3.41 -20.05
N THR A 811 -12.93 -2.22 -19.91
CA THR A 811 -12.71 -1.09 -20.79
C THR A 811 -11.79 -0.08 -20.13
N LEU A 812 -10.63 0.17 -20.72
CA LEU A 812 -9.55 0.99 -20.17
C LEU A 812 -9.51 2.38 -20.83
N PHE A 813 -10.04 3.36 -20.13
CA PHE A 813 -10.07 4.73 -20.58
C PHE A 813 -8.80 5.52 -20.20
N THR A 814 -8.48 6.51 -21.03
CA THR A 814 -7.37 7.45 -20.78
C THR A 814 -7.79 8.71 -20.04
N ASN A 815 -9.09 9.03 -20.02
CA ASN A 815 -9.61 10.17 -19.27
C ASN A 815 -10.98 9.86 -18.63
N ARG A 816 -11.25 10.52 -17.53
CA ARG A 816 -12.44 10.31 -16.71
C ARG A 816 -13.73 10.81 -17.40
N ARG A 817 -13.68 11.94 -18.06
CA ARG A 817 -14.86 12.56 -18.68
C ARG A 817 -15.49 11.66 -19.75
N ASP A 818 -14.67 11.09 -20.63
CA ASP A 818 -15.13 10.17 -21.66
C ASP A 818 -15.67 8.88 -21.02
N MET A 819 -15.01 8.37 -19.98
CA MET A 819 -15.44 7.19 -19.25
C MET A 819 -16.81 7.37 -18.61
N GLU A 820 -17.01 8.46 -17.86
CA GLU A 820 -18.27 8.77 -17.17
C GLU A 820 -19.41 8.96 -18.17
N ARG A 821 -19.17 9.70 -19.25
CA ARG A 821 -20.17 9.89 -20.33
C ARG A 821 -20.62 8.57 -20.96
N VAL A 822 -19.66 7.74 -21.35
CA VAL A 822 -19.94 6.44 -21.97
C VAL A 822 -20.66 5.51 -20.98
N TYR A 823 -20.25 5.52 -19.71
CA TYR A 823 -20.90 4.74 -18.67
C TYR A 823 -22.38 5.14 -18.47
N GLU A 824 -22.66 6.44 -18.37
CA GLU A 824 -24.04 6.95 -18.22
C GLU A 824 -24.94 6.54 -19.39
N SER A 825 -24.40 6.55 -20.63
CA SER A 825 -25.10 6.13 -21.83
C SER A 825 -25.33 4.62 -21.88
N LEU A 826 -24.34 3.80 -21.53
CA LEU A 826 -24.36 2.34 -21.70
C LEU A 826 -25.05 1.60 -20.56
N ARG A 827 -24.95 2.08 -19.33
CA ARG A 827 -25.49 1.41 -18.14
C ARG A 827 -26.96 1.01 -18.30
N PRO A 828 -27.92 1.91 -18.67
CA PRO A 828 -29.32 1.52 -18.81
C PRO A 828 -29.57 0.57 -20.00
N ARG A 829 -28.80 0.71 -21.09
CA ARG A 829 -28.91 -0.14 -22.28
C ARG A 829 -28.44 -1.56 -22.00
N LEU A 830 -27.33 -1.73 -21.28
CA LEU A 830 -26.79 -3.03 -20.87
C LEU A 830 -27.66 -3.70 -19.81
N ALA A 831 -28.19 -2.94 -18.84
CA ALA A 831 -29.14 -3.46 -17.86
C ALA A 831 -30.40 -4.05 -18.52
N ALA A 832 -30.89 -3.43 -19.61
CA ALA A 832 -32.01 -3.96 -20.40
C ALA A 832 -31.68 -5.32 -21.10
N GLN A 833 -30.40 -5.66 -21.25
CA GLN A 833 -29.91 -6.94 -21.75
C GLN A 833 -29.54 -7.92 -20.61
N GLY A 834 -29.79 -7.57 -19.35
CA GLY A 834 -29.44 -8.36 -18.19
C GLY A 834 -27.93 -8.35 -17.88
N LEU A 835 -27.19 -7.36 -18.37
CA LEU A 835 -25.76 -7.21 -18.15
C LEU A 835 -25.47 -6.05 -17.20
N GLU A 836 -24.53 -6.27 -16.28
CA GLU A 836 -24.11 -5.25 -15.34
C GLU A 836 -22.73 -4.68 -15.70
N VAL A 837 -22.59 -3.38 -15.58
CA VAL A 837 -21.32 -2.67 -15.76
C VAL A 837 -21.06 -1.77 -14.56
N ALA A 838 -19.85 -1.87 -13.99
CA ALA A 838 -19.35 -0.98 -12.94
C ALA A 838 -18.44 0.10 -13.55
N CYS A 839 -18.31 1.23 -12.85
CA CYS A 839 -17.44 2.33 -13.25
C CYS A 839 -16.55 2.77 -12.09
N GLN A 840 -15.32 3.19 -12.39
CA GLN A 840 -14.42 3.80 -11.42
C GLN A 840 -14.84 5.25 -11.13
N GLU A 841 -15.85 5.42 -10.30
CA GLU A 841 -16.36 6.73 -9.89
C GLU A 841 -15.37 7.48 -8.96
N ARG A 842 -15.56 8.82 -8.84
CA ARG A 842 -14.81 9.64 -7.87
C ARG A 842 -15.09 9.16 -6.44
N GLY A 843 -14.01 8.90 -5.67
CA GLY A 843 -14.12 8.43 -4.29
C GLY A 843 -14.41 6.93 -4.13
N SER A 844 -14.65 6.20 -5.21
CA SER A 844 -14.76 4.74 -5.15
C SER A 844 -13.40 4.09 -4.84
N SER A 845 -13.40 3.08 -3.97
CA SER A 845 -12.18 2.34 -3.65
C SER A 845 -11.79 1.41 -4.82
N PRO A 846 -10.63 1.59 -5.46
CA PRO A 846 -10.17 0.68 -6.51
C PRO A 846 -10.07 -0.77 -6.02
N ARG A 847 -9.71 -0.99 -4.74
CA ARG A 847 -9.65 -2.31 -4.13
C ARG A 847 -11.02 -2.98 -4.08
N ARG A 848 -12.07 -2.25 -3.68
CA ARG A 848 -13.45 -2.79 -3.63
C ARG A 848 -13.96 -3.14 -5.02
N LEU A 849 -13.71 -2.27 -6.02
CA LEU A 849 -14.07 -2.55 -7.42
C LEU A 849 -13.36 -3.80 -7.96
N ARG A 850 -12.07 -3.96 -7.64
CA ARG A 850 -11.31 -5.16 -8.01
C ARG A 850 -11.89 -6.42 -7.38
N THR A 851 -12.15 -6.40 -6.07
CA THR A 851 -12.74 -7.54 -5.35
C THR A 851 -14.08 -7.92 -5.94
N ARG A 852 -14.92 -6.93 -6.23
CA ARG A 852 -16.22 -7.15 -6.85
C ARG A 852 -16.10 -7.76 -8.25
N PHE A 853 -15.24 -7.18 -9.11
CA PHE A 853 -15.00 -7.70 -10.46
C PHE A 853 -14.47 -9.14 -10.44
N MET A 854 -13.63 -9.48 -9.47
CA MET A 854 -13.10 -10.85 -9.30
C MET A 854 -14.17 -11.86 -8.83
N ALA A 855 -15.14 -11.41 -8.04
CA ALA A 855 -16.19 -12.27 -7.51
C ALA A 855 -17.31 -12.53 -8.52
N GLU A 856 -17.60 -11.57 -9.41
CA GLU A 856 -18.74 -11.59 -10.33
C GLU A 856 -18.27 -11.83 -11.77
N LYS A 857 -18.30 -13.07 -12.24
CA LYS A 857 -17.80 -13.48 -13.57
C LYS A 857 -18.44 -12.78 -14.78
N THR A 858 -19.65 -12.24 -14.64
CA THR A 858 -20.38 -11.55 -15.72
C THR A 858 -20.34 -10.03 -15.60
N LEU A 859 -19.72 -9.49 -14.55
CA LEU A 859 -19.59 -8.07 -14.38
C LEU A 859 -18.60 -7.51 -15.41
N SER A 860 -18.96 -6.38 -16.01
CA SER A 860 -18.03 -5.57 -16.80
C SER A 860 -17.54 -4.38 -16.01
N LEU A 861 -16.34 -3.86 -16.33
CA LEU A 861 -15.73 -2.74 -15.62
C LEU A 861 -15.20 -1.69 -16.59
N MET A 862 -15.58 -0.43 -16.37
CA MET A 862 -14.99 0.74 -17.01
C MET A 862 -14.03 1.42 -16.04
N ALA A 863 -12.75 1.55 -16.40
CA ALA A 863 -11.71 2.00 -15.50
C ALA A 863 -10.66 2.90 -16.16
N LEU A 864 -9.91 3.62 -15.32
CA LEU A 864 -8.82 4.52 -15.71
C LEU A 864 -7.45 3.83 -15.53
N ARG A 865 -6.38 4.61 -15.72
CA ARG A 865 -4.98 4.16 -15.71
C ARG A 865 -4.59 3.30 -14.50
N SER A 866 -5.17 3.51 -13.33
CA SER A 866 -4.92 2.69 -12.13
C SER A 866 -5.33 1.21 -12.26
N PHE A 867 -6.08 0.86 -13.30
CA PHE A 867 -6.45 -0.51 -13.66
C PHE A 867 -5.66 -1.07 -14.86
N TRP A 868 -4.82 -0.25 -15.50
CA TRP A 868 -3.91 -0.72 -16.54
C TRP A 868 -2.79 -1.59 -15.96
N GLU A 869 -2.47 -1.41 -14.68
CA GLU A 869 -1.43 -2.13 -13.96
C GLU A 869 -1.95 -2.75 -12.65
N GLY A 870 -1.29 -3.79 -12.15
CA GLY A 870 -1.55 -4.35 -10.83
C GLY A 870 -2.93 -4.99 -10.61
N PHE A 871 -3.61 -5.40 -11.69
CA PHE A 871 -4.89 -6.08 -11.65
C PHE A 871 -4.76 -7.48 -12.24
N ASP A 872 -4.98 -8.50 -11.42
CA ASP A 872 -4.88 -9.90 -11.81
C ASP A 872 -6.27 -10.54 -11.75
N ALA A 873 -6.79 -10.93 -12.92
CA ALA A 873 -8.08 -11.60 -13.06
C ALA A 873 -7.86 -12.87 -13.87
N THR A 874 -8.01 -14.02 -13.24
CA THR A 874 -7.79 -15.32 -13.86
C THR A 874 -9.09 -15.93 -14.39
N GLY A 875 -8.96 -16.75 -15.43
CA GLY A 875 -10.06 -17.54 -16.01
C GLY A 875 -11.16 -16.68 -16.64
N ASP A 876 -12.39 -17.11 -16.49
CA ASP A 876 -13.59 -16.51 -17.11
C ASP A 876 -13.92 -15.09 -16.61
N THR A 877 -13.26 -14.59 -15.60
CA THR A 877 -13.52 -13.27 -15.03
C THR A 877 -13.17 -12.15 -15.99
N LEU A 878 -12.09 -12.29 -16.77
CA LEU A 878 -11.64 -11.31 -17.75
C LEU A 878 -11.41 -11.97 -19.11
N ARG A 879 -12.38 -11.86 -20.01
CA ARG A 879 -12.33 -12.44 -21.35
C ARG A 879 -12.13 -11.42 -22.47
N CYS A 880 -12.33 -10.13 -22.18
CA CYS A 880 -12.15 -9.08 -23.17
C CYS A 880 -11.57 -7.82 -22.53
N VAL A 881 -10.52 -7.27 -23.13
CA VAL A 881 -10.00 -5.94 -22.82
C VAL A 881 -10.26 -5.02 -24.00
N VAL A 882 -10.86 -3.87 -23.75
CA VAL A 882 -11.08 -2.83 -24.78
C VAL A 882 -10.26 -1.60 -24.45
N ILE A 883 -9.51 -1.13 -25.42
CA ILE A 883 -8.78 0.14 -25.37
C ILE A 883 -9.44 1.13 -26.34
N PRO A 884 -10.28 2.05 -25.81
CA PRO A 884 -10.96 3.05 -26.63
C PRO A 884 -10.01 3.99 -27.38
N LYS A 885 -8.96 4.43 -26.69
CA LYS A 885 -8.01 5.43 -27.19
C LYS A 885 -6.60 5.02 -26.78
N LEU A 886 -5.65 5.13 -27.71
CA LEU A 886 -4.24 4.86 -27.44
C LEU A 886 -3.72 5.75 -26.28
N PRO A 887 -2.99 5.18 -25.31
CA PRO A 887 -2.63 5.81 -24.04
C PRO A 887 -1.42 6.75 -24.17
N PHE A 888 -1.41 7.63 -25.16
CA PHE A 888 -0.40 8.68 -25.24
C PHE A 888 -0.51 9.63 -24.05
N ALA A 889 0.62 10.08 -23.55
CA ALA A 889 0.69 11.11 -22.54
C ALA A 889 0.01 12.41 -23.01
N SER A 890 -0.44 13.24 -22.08
CA SER A 890 -1.08 14.50 -22.43
C SER A 890 -0.11 15.44 -23.16
N PRO A 891 -0.50 16.05 -24.26
CA PRO A 891 0.30 17.11 -24.88
C PRO A 891 0.56 18.32 -23.97
N THR A 892 -0.15 18.43 -22.86
CA THR A 892 0.05 19.48 -21.83
C THR A 892 0.93 19.04 -20.69
N ASP A 893 1.40 17.80 -20.69
CA ASP A 893 2.32 17.29 -19.67
C ASP A 893 3.67 18.02 -19.76
N PRO A 894 4.17 18.58 -18.64
CA PRO A 894 5.41 19.35 -18.63
C PRO A 894 6.62 18.58 -19.13
N LEU A 895 6.75 17.29 -18.77
CA LEU A 895 7.85 16.44 -19.21
C LEU A 895 7.81 16.20 -20.72
N VAL A 896 6.62 15.93 -21.26
CA VAL A 896 6.44 15.74 -22.70
C VAL A 896 6.80 17.01 -23.46
N ARG A 897 6.29 18.16 -23.01
CA ARG A 897 6.58 19.46 -23.62
C ARG A 897 8.06 19.84 -23.56
N GLU A 898 8.71 19.60 -22.44
CA GLU A 898 10.14 19.87 -22.27
C GLU A 898 10.99 18.99 -23.21
N ARG A 899 10.68 17.67 -23.27
CA ARG A 899 11.33 16.76 -24.21
C ARG A 899 11.14 17.18 -25.66
N GLU A 900 9.91 17.55 -26.06
CA GLU A 900 9.61 18.02 -27.42
C GLU A 900 10.26 19.37 -27.75
N ALA A 901 10.45 20.24 -26.76
CA ALA A 901 11.14 21.51 -26.96
C ALA A 901 12.65 21.32 -27.16
N ARG A 902 13.25 20.27 -26.58
CA ARG A 902 14.68 20.02 -26.67
C ARG A 902 15.08 19.08 -27.82
N GLU A 903 14.17 18.21 -28.26
CA GLU A 903 14.49 17.17 -29.24
C GLU A 903 13.37 17.01 -30.30
N ASP A 904 13.70 17.24 -31.59
CA ASP A 904 12.76 17.12 -32.72
C ASP A 904 12.08 15.76 -32.85
N ARG A 905 12.69 14.70 -32.31
CA ARG A 905 12.17 13.32 -32.37
C ARG A 905 11.67 12.80 -31.02
N ALA A 906 11.47 13.67 -30.03
CA ALA A 906 11.05 13.27 -28.68
C ALA A 906 9.79 12.41 -28.66
N TRP A 907 8.80 12.73 -29.50
CA TRP A 907 7.58 11.95 -29.58
C TRP A 907 7.84 10.49 -30.00
N TRP A 908 8.75 10.24 -30.95
CA TRP A 908 9.13 8.90 -31.39
C TRP A 908 10.01 8.17 -30.38
N ARG A 909 10.82 8.90 -29.63
CA ARG A 909 11.79 8.39 -28.69
C ARG A 909 11.20 8.04 -27.31
N TYR A 910 10.15 8.77 -26.91
CA TYR A 910 9.54 8.67 -25.58
C TYR A 910 8.04 8.33 -25.63
N SER A 911 7.21 9.22 -26.17
CA SER A 911 5.74 9.11 -26.08
C SER A 911 5.17 7.90 -26.82
N LEU A 912 5.72 7.55 -27.97
CA LEU A 912 5.27 6.38 -28.73
C LEU A 912 5.67 5.06 -28.05
N PRO A 913 6.91 4.82 -27.64
CA PRO A 913 7.30 3.63 -26.88
C PRO A 913 6.49 3.43 -25.59
N GLU A 914 6.31 4.47 -24.77
CA GLU A 914 5.52 4.44 -23.55
C GLU A 914 4.06 4.01 -23.82
N ALA A 915 3.45 4.54 -24.87
CA ALA A 915 2.09 4.16 -25.25
C ALA A 915 2.01 2.70 -25.73
N VAL A 916 3.01 2.22 -26.51
CA VAL A 916 3.08 0.83 -26.99
C VAL A 916 3.22 -0.13 -25.80
N LEU A 917 4.11 0.15 -24.87
CA LEU A 917 4.33 -0.67 -23.67
C LEU A 917 3.07 -0.71 -22.79
N SER A 918 2.36 0.41 -22.65
CA SER A 918 1.08 0.45 -21.91
C SER A 918 0.03 -0.47 -22.54
N VAL A 919 -0.10 -0.47 -23.86
CA VAL A 919 -1.02 -1.40 -24.57
C VAL A 919 -0.58 -2.85 -24.42
N LYS A 920 0.71 -3.12 -24.49
CA LYS A 920 1.28 -4.46 -24.27
C LYS A 920 1.02 -4.98 -22.86
N GLN A 921 1.11 -4.11 -21.83
CA GLN A 921 0.76 -4.43 -20.45
C GLN A 921 -0.73 -4.76 -20.29
N ALA A 922 -1.61 -3.98 -20.92
CA ALA A 922 -3.04 -4.25 -20.89
C ALA A 922 -3.39 -5.60 -21.57
N ALA A 923 -2.72 -5.91 -22.68
CA ALA A 923 -2.87 -7.19 -23.38
C ALA A 923 -2.42 -8.39 -22.56
N GLY A 924 -1.31 -8.26 -21.83
CA GLY A 924 -0.77 -9.33 -20.97
C GLY A 924 -1.66 -9.72 -19.80
N ARG A 925 -2.79 -9.02 -19.58
CA ARG A 925 -3.78 -9.38 -18.55
C ARG A 925 -4.75 -10.46 -18.95
N LEU A 926 -4.89 -10.68 -20.27
CA LEU A 926 -5.87 -11.63 -20.80
C LEU A 926 -5.47 -13.11 -20.59
N ILE A 927 -4.17 -13.38 -20.58
CA ILE A 927 -3.65 -14.75 -20.47
C ILE A 927 -2.73 -14.85 -19.26
N ARG A 928 -3.16 -15.59 -18.25
CA ARG A 928 -2.46 -15.82 -16.97
C ARG A 928 -2.16 -17.29 -16.68
N SER A 929 -2.94 -18.17 -17.32
CA SER A 929 -2.74 -19.61 -17.27
C SER A 929 -2.73 -20.20 -18.68
N ALA A 930 -2.33 -21.45 -18.79
CA ALA A 930 -2.32 -22.17 -20.07
C ALA A 930 -3.73 -22.41 -20.65
N THR A 931 -4.76 -22.23 -19.88
CA THR A 931 -6.17 -22.44 -20.28
C THR A 931 -6.95 -21.13 -20.46
N ASP A 932 -6.38 -19.97 -20.11
CA ASP A 932 -7.07 -18.70 -20.29
C ASP A 932 -7.20 -18.35 -21.77
N THR A 933 -8.33 -17.77 -22.14
CA THR A 933 -8.56 -17.26 -23.49
C THR A 933 -9.13 -15.85 -23.44
N GLY A 934 -8.74 -15.00 -24.40
CA GLY A 934 -9.20 -13.62 -24.36
C GLY A 934 -9.08 -12.86 -25.67
N VAL A 935 -9.79 -11.73 -25.75
CA VAL A 935 -9.75 -10.81 -26.90
C VAL A 935 -9.34 -9.42 -26.45
N LEU A 936 -8.36 -8.85 -27.15
CA LEU A 936 -8.01 -7.43 -27.08
C LEU A 936 -8.70 -6.68 -28.20
N VAL A 937 -9.52 -5.67 -27.89
CA VAL A 937 -10.15 -4.80 -28.86
C VAL A 937 -9.49 -3.42 -28.83
N LEU A 938 -8.83 -3.03 -29.91
CA LEU A 938 -8.27 -1.70 -30.11
C LEU A 938 -9.27 -0.83 -30.89
N ALA A 939 -9.98 0.02 -30.15
CA ALA A 939 -11.06 0.89 -30.70
C ALA A 939 -10.53 2.29 -31.08
N ASP A 940 -9.33 2.33 -31.66
CA ASP A 940 -8.68 3.56 -32.12
C ASP A 940 -8.21 3.38 -33.57
N SER A 941 -8.86 4.06 -34.47
CA SER A 941 -8.57 3.93 -35.92
C SER A 941 -7.13 4.31 -36.30
N ARG A 942 -6.41 5.04 -35.44
CA ARG A 942 -5.01 5.39 -35.67
C ARG A 942 -4.10 4.17 -35.73
N VAL A 943 -4.49 3.05 -35.09
CA VAL A 943 -3.77 1.76 -35.20
C VAL A 943 -3.79 1.23 -36.63
N ALA A 944 -4.89 1.42 -37.37
CA ALA A 944 -5.04 0.98 -38.75
C ALA A 944 -4.53 2.02 -39.76
N THR A 945 -4.67 3.32 -39.49
CA THR A 945 -4.49 4.40 -40.46
C THR A 945 -3.13 5.11 -40.38
N LYS A 946 -2.47 5.09 -39.22
CA LYS A 946 -1.18 5.77 -39.02
C LYS A 946 0.00 4.80 -39.18
N ARG A 947 1.14 5.28 -39.71
CA ARG A 947 2.37 4.47 -39.89
C ARG A 947 2.86 3.83 -38.60
N TYR A 948 2.76 4.53 -37.47
CA TYR A 948 3.16 4.01 -36.15
C TYR A 948 2.21 2.93 -35.61
N GLY A 949 0.99 2.81 -36.13
CA GLY A 949 0.01 1.83 -35.65
C GLY A 949 0.50 0.38 -35.80
N SER A 950 1.33 0.09 -36.81
CA SER A 950 1.93 -1.23 -36.97
C SER A 950 2.88 -1.62 -35.82
N LEU A 951 3.45 -0.64 -35.10
CA LEU A 951 4.34 -0.89 -33.97
C LEU A 951 3.56 -1.43 -32.78
N PHE A 952 2.36 -0.88 -32.51
CA PHE A 952 1.47 -1.44 -31.47
C PHE A 952 1.18 -2.91 -31.74
N VAL A 953 0.74 -3.25 -32.95
CA VAL A 953 0.40 -4.63 -33.31
C VAL A 953 1.59 -5.58 -33.22
N LYS A 954 2.76 -5.15 -33.72
CA LYS A 954 3.98 -5.96 -33.70
C LYS A 954 4.53 -6.22 -32.29
N SER A 955 4.24 -5.32 -31.34
CA SER A 955 4.69 -5.42 -29.96
C SER A 955 3.78 -6.27 -29.08
N LEU A 956 2.59 -6.66 -29.55
CA LEU A 956 1.68 -7.54 -28.83
C LEU A 956 2.19 -8.98 -28.80
N PRO A 957 1.83 -9.75 -27.75
CA PRO A 957 2.27 -11.15 -27.64
C PRO A 957 1.61 -12.07 -28.67
N SER A 958 0.37 -11.78 -29.11
CA SER A 958 -0.32 -12.56 -30.13
C SER A 958 -0.18 -11.93 -31.52
N ARG A 959 0.00 -12.79 -32.51
CA ARG A 959 0.00 -12.46 -33.94
C ARG A 959 -1.37 -12.67 -34.62
N SER A 960 -2.36 -13.23 -33.90
CA SER A 960 -3.74 -13.43 -34.33
C SER A 960 -4.48 -12.09 -34.38
N VAL A 961 -4.30 -11.31 -35.43
CA VAL A 961 -4.81 -9.93 -35.56
C VAL A 961 -5.85 -9.84 -36.67
N SER A 962 -7.05 -9.37 -36.31
CA SER A 962 -8.16 -9.13 -37.24
C SER A 962 -8.43 -7.61 -37.32
N ARG A 963 -8.44 -7.08 -38.57
CA ARG A 963 -8.87 -5.70 -38.80
C ARG A 963 -10.31 -5.73 -39.32
N LEU A 964 -11.20 -5.10 -38.59
CA LEU A 964 -12.63 -5.14 -38.85
C LEU A 964 -13.23 -3.74 -38.88
N GLU A 965 -14.34 -3.58 -39.57
CA GLU A 965 -15.23 -2.46 -39.36
C GLU A 965 -15.92 -2.58 -38.00
N ALA A 966 -16.17 -1.48 -37.30
CA ALA A 966 -16.78 -1.45 -35.98
C ALA A 966 -18.08 -2.24 -35.90
N ALA A 967 -18.94 -2.14 -36.94
CA ALA A 967 -20.19 -2.87 -37.04
C ALA A 967 -20.03 -4.40 -37.09
N ASN A 968 -18.87 -4.91 -37.45
CA ASN A 968 -18.59 -6.36 -37.56
C ASN A 968 -17.94 -6.93 -36.31
N VAL A 969 -17.45 -6.10 -35.37
CA VAL A 969 -16.73 -6.56 -34.18
C VAL A 969 -17.62 -7.42 -33.29
N GLY A 970 -18.84 -6.98 -32.99
CA GLY A 970 -19.78 -7.77 -32.15
C GLY A 970 -20.10 -9.13 -32.74
N ARG A 971 -20.22 -9.25 -34.09
CA ARG A 971 -20.42 -10.54 -34.76
C ARG A 971 -19.19 -11.45 -34.61
N TYR A 972 -18.03 -10.88 -34.79
CA TYR A 972 -16.76 -11.60 -34.63
C TYR A 972 -16.61 -12.15 -33.22
N LEU A 973 -16.87 -11.34 -32.21
CA LEU A 973 -16.76 -11.72 -30.79
C LEU A 973 -17.74 -12.83 -30.41
N ARG A 974 -18.97 -12.81 -30.94
CA ARG A 974 -19.93 -13.92 -30.73
C ARG A 974 -19.43 -15.25 -31.30
N ILE A 975 -18.84 -15.23 -32.50
CA ILE A 975 -18.27 -16.43 -33.11
C ILE A 975 -17.06 -16.92 -32.32
N TRP A 976 -16.18 -15.98 -31.94
CA TRP A 976 -15.00 -16.29 -31.15
C TRP A 976 -15.38 -16.89 -29.78
N ARG A 977 -16.31 -16.29 -29.09
CA ARG A 977 -16.80 -16.78 -27.79
C ARG A 977 -17.37 -18.20 -27.90
N ALA A 978 -18.23 -18.45 -28.89
CA ALA A 978 -18.81 -19.78 -29.11
C ALA A 978 -17.78 -20.89 -29.45
N GLY A 979 -16.61 -20.50 -29.95
CA GLY A 979 -15.50 -21.43 -30.20
C GLY A 979 -14.60 -21.70 -28.99
N HIS A 980 -14.77 -20.93 -27.87
CA HIS A 980 -13.91 -21.01 -26.68
C HIS A 980 -14.74 -21.26 -25.37
N GLU A 981 -16.05 -21.41 -25.47
CA GLU A 981 -16.93 -21.97 -24.46
C GLU A 981 -17.07 -23.49 -24.65
#